data_ad91475f131583636168a7677689970f
#
_entry.id   ad91475f131583636168a7677689970f
#
_cell.length_a   1.000
_cell.length_b   1.000
_cell.length_c   1.000
_cell.angle_alpha   90.00
_cell.angle_beta   90.00
_cell.angle_gamma   90.00
#
_symmetry.space_group_name_H-M   'P 1'
#
loop_
_entity.id
_entity.type
_entity.pdbx_description
1 polymer ?
#
loop_
_entity_poly.entity_id
_entity_poly.type
_entity_poly.pdbx_seq_one_letter_code
_entity_poly.pdbx_strand_id
1 'polypeptide(L)'
;MRHLTPQHLWILLASTLLAAPPPARAKFLLATTPANSSDVIRSAYPLGNGRLGFLAHGAPFVEVLTLNVDSLWSGGLFEVANYTGGNPSASVAGSLEGGRSWVFENGTGNVTGLLGDDRFYGSYRVLGNLSISVPEQQRGGKTEAAGYRRMLDLASGVLTTTFSADGRDVETSAFCSYPDQVCVYAIRSEALPALEIRLGNELVGSMLQNVTCFDGNGYGNETAHVRLRGVTQLGPPEGMRYDAIARIVSGSSVQTSCTNSTGTLNIVPGNGTTSIAIVVGAGTNYDAKKGTAEFGYSFRGEDPGPAVEANTRAAAAKTLENLLKSHIEDFLSLTGCFSLSLPDPLNSAETPTSELIARYNAKDTTGDPYLENLLFDYANYLFISASRPGSLPPNLQGRWSEGLGAAWSGDYHANINLQMNHWTADQTGLTDLQSPLWNYMADNWVPRGQETARLLYGAPGWVVHNEMNIFGHTGMKSGASWANYAAAAAWMMQHVFDHWEYSQDAVWLQKQGYPMLKGVAEFWLSQLQVDEFSKDGSLVVNPCNSPEHGPTTFGCAHFQQLVYQVFEAVLSVETAGGEADGEFVTNVTSSLARLDKGFHIGDWGQIKEWKLPDSFGYDFTNDTHRHLSELVGWYPGYSLSSFMGGYSNSTIQDAVAQKLYSRGEGNAEDANAGWAKVWRSACWARLNNTERAHFELRYAIDTNFADNGFSMYSGTNTPFQIDANYGIGGAVLSMLIVDLPTAFRDNSTRTVILGPAIPAAWGGGDVKGLALRGGGFVDFEWNDEGTVTKAELKNRSTSLRIVNKDGLLLAEV
;
A
#
# COMPACT_ATOMS: atom_id res chain seq x y z
N MET A 1 35.03 -19.27 -32.70
CA MET A 1 34.09 -19.73 -31.66
C MET A 1 34.75 -19.40 -30.32
N ARG A 2 34.33 -18.29 -29.72
CA ARG A 2 34.78 -17.90 -28.36
C ARG A 2 33.85 -18.56 -27.36
N HIS A 3 34.40 -19.25 -26.38
CA HIS A 3 33.67 -19.89 -25.29
C HIS A 3 32.87 -18.83 -24.51
N LEU A 4 31.58 -18.95 -24.54
CA LEU A 4 30.69 -18.23 -23.63
C LEU A 4 30.83 -18.89 -22.24
N THR A 5 31.17 -18.12 -21.23
CA THR A 5 31.24 -18.56 -19.84
C THR A 5 29.82 -18.79 -19.26
N PRO A 6 29.67 -19.64 -18.24
CA PRO A 6 28.34 -19.94 -17.64
C PRO A 6 27.53 -18.72 -17.15
N GLN A 7 28.20 -17.58 -16.92
CA GLN A 7 27.58 -16.31 -16.51
C GLN A 7 26.57 -15.76 -17.53
N HIS A 8 26.68 -16.10 -18.82
CA HIS A 8 25.77 -15.60 -19.85
C HIS A 8 24.54 -16.52 -20.07
N LEU A 9 24.58 -17.74 -19.51
CA LEU A 9 23.53 -18.74 -19.76
C LEU A 9 22.23 -18.43 -18.97
N TRP A 10 22.31 -17.74 -17.84
CA TRP A 10 21.14 -17.40 -17.02
C TRP A 10 20.37 -16.18 -17.53
N ILE A 11 21.07 -15.19 -18.08
CA ILE A 11 20.42 -14.05 -18.78
C ILE A 11 19.73 -14.56 -20.06
N LEU A 12 20.27 -15.60 -20.70
CA LEU A 12 19.70 -16.20 -21.91
C LEU A 12 18.55 -17.18 -21.62
N LEU A 13 18.49 -17.84 -20.45
CA LEU A 13 17.38 -18.73 -20.09
C LEU A 13 16.10 -17.97 -19.72
N ALA A 14 16.21 -16.77 -19.16
CA ALA A 14 15.07 -15.89 -18.96
C ALA A 14 14.50 -15.35 -20.29
N SER A 15 15.34 -15.29 -21.35
CA SER A 15 14.95 -14.74 -22.66
C SER A 15 14.46 -15.77 -23.70
N THR A 16 14.52 -17.08 -23.40
CA THR A 16 14.14 -18.12 -24.38
C THR A 16 12.87 -18.89 -24.08
N LEU A 17 12.14 -18.59 -23.00
CA LEU A 17 10.98 -19.38 -22.56
C LEU A 17 9.61 -18.81 -22.90
N LEU A 18 9.50 -17.58 -23.42
CA LEU A 18 8.23 -17.01 -23.85
C LEU A 18 8.43 -16.17 -25.11
N ALA A 19 7.67 -16.48 -26.17
CA ALA A 19 7.47 -15.58 -27.30
C ALA A 19 6.52 -14.43 -26.90
N ALA A 20 6.98 -13.61 -25.93
CA ALA A 20 6.40 -12.33 -25.60
C ALA A 20 7.16 -11.22 -26.34
N PRO A 21 6.55 -10.05 -26.63
CA PRO A 21 7.29 -8.91 -27.15
C PRO A 21 8.47 -8.61 -26.22
N PRO A 22 9.60 -8.08 -26.76
CA PRO A 22 10.77 -7.83 -25.96
C PRO A 22 10.37 -7.02 -24.73
N PRO A 23 10.71 -7.48 -23.50
CA PRO A 23 10.35 -6.73 -22.31
C PRO A 23 10.95 -5.33 -22.43
N ALA A 24 10.20 -4.32 -22.05
CA ALA A 24 10.72 -3.01 -21.72
C ALA A 24 12.01 -3.25 -20.90
N ARG A 25 13.09 -2.47 -21.16
CA ARG A 25 14.39 -2.69 -20.50
C ARG A 25 14.18 -2.97 -19.02
N ALA A 26 14.64 -4.13 -18.55
CA ALA A 26 14.55 -4.53 -17.15
C ALA A 26 15.12 -3.41 -16.28
N LYS A 27 14.34 -2.96 -15.28
CA LYS A 27 14.75 -1.89 -14.36
C LYS A 27 15.12 -2.50 -13.02
N PHE A 28 16.20 -2.01 -12.47
CA PHE A 28 16.81 -2.56 -11.27
C PHE A 28 16.99 -1.48 -10.21
N LEU A 29 16.68 -1.78 -8.95
CA LEU A 29 17.33 -1.10 -7.86
C LEU A 29 18.75 -1.65 -7.73
N LEU A 30 19.74 -0.78 -7.74
CA LEU A 30 21.16 -1.14 -7.76
C LEU A 30 21.88 -0.57 -6.55
N ALA A 31 22.70 -1.41 -5.88
CA ALA A 31 23.64 -0.98 -4.84
C ALA A 31 25.02 -1.61 -5.04
N THR A 32 26.07 -0.87 -4.70
CA THR A 32 27.47 -1.30 -4.71
C THR A 32 28.03 -1.58 -3.33
N THR A 33 27.16 -1.52 -2.31
CA THR A 33 27.47 -1.83 -0.91
C THR A 33 26.36 -2.66 -0.28
N PRO A 34 26.66 -3.46 0.75
CA PRO A 34 25.63 -4.08 1.59
C PRO A 34 24.73 -3.04 2.26
N ALA A 35 23.58 -3.46 2.76
CA ALA A 35 22.75 -2.62 3.59
C ALA A 35 23.48 -2.23 4.89
N ASN A 36 23.19 -1.03 5.36
CA ASN A 36 23.68 -0.56 6.67
C ASN A 36 22.91 -1.30 7.78
N SER A 37 23.60 -2.13 8.55
CA SER A 37 23.00 -2.91 9.64
C SER A 37 22.43 -2.08 10.81
N SER A 38 22.83 -0.80 10.92
CA SER A 38 22.25 0.14 11.88
C SER A 38 21.08 0.95 11.32
N ASP A 39 20.76 0.78 10.03
CA ASP A 39 19.69 1.49 9.34
C ASP A 39 19.12 0.60 8.21
N VAL A 40 18.54 -0.51 8.63
CA VAL A 40 18.08 -1.57 7.74
C VAL A 40 16.96 -1.07 6.85
N ILE A 41 15.99 -0.38 7.43
CA ILE A 41 14.79 0.06 6.70
C ILE A 41 15.11 1.02 5.54
N ARG A 42 16.19 1.80 5.62
CA ARG A 42 16.58 2.75 4.55
C ARG A 42 17.57 2.19 3.55
N SER A 43 18.13 1.01 3.79
CA SER A 43 19.25 0.50 2.98
C SER A 43 19.07 -0.93 2.46
N ALA A 44 18.26 -1.78 3.14
CA ALA A 44 17.97 -3.14 2.69
C ALA A 44 16.91 -3.15 1.57
N TYR A 45 16.98 -4.16 0.68
CA TYR A 45 15.97 -4.32 -0.34
C TYR A 45 14.81 -5.21 0.12
N PRO A 46 13.56 -4.76 -0.09
CA PRO A 46 12.37 -5.51 0.31
C PRO A 46 12.00 -6.59 -0.70
N LEU A 47 11.60 -7.75 -0.19
CA LEU A 47 11.02 -8.86 -0.94
C LEU A 47 9.71 -9.28 -0.28
N GLY A 48 8.74 -9.81 -1.03
CA GLY A 48 7.48 -10.25 -0.45
C GLY A 48 6.61 -11.06 -1.41
N ASN A 49 5.63 -11.78 -0.82
CA ASN A 49 4.62 -12.55 -1.55
C ASN A 49 3.19 -12.28 -1.06
N GLY A 50 2.94 -11.09 -0.51
CA GLY A 50 1.70 -10.70 0.12
C GLY A 50 1.68 -11.03 1.62
N ARG A 51 1.91 -12.28 2.02
CA ARG A 51 1.89 -12.71 3.43
C ARG A 51 3.24 -12.57 4.12
N LEU A 52 4.30 -13.00 3.44
CA LEU A 52 5.67 -12.94 3.96
C LEU A 52 6.38 -11.72 3.38
N GLY A 53 7.23 -11.10 4.19
CA GLY A 53 8.11 -10.03 3.77
C GLY A 53 9.53 -10.26 4.28
N PHE A 54 10.53 -9.91 3.45
CA PHE A 54 11.94 -9.90 3.81
C PHE A 54 12.53 -8.52 3.59
N LEU A 55 13.42 -8.12 4.49
CA LEU A 55 14.44 -7.09 4.21
C LEU A 55 15.77 -7.81 4.09
N ALA A 56 16.34 -7.85 2.89
CA ALA A 56 17.60 -8.55 2.63
C ALA A 56 18.77 -7.56 2.75
N HIS A 57 19.73 -7.85 3.63
CA HIS A 57 20.85 -6.96 3.90
C HIS A 57 21.96 -7.08 2.83
N GLY A 58 22.13 -8.26 2.23
CA GLY A 58 23.13 -8.52 1.20
C GLY A 58 24.57 -8.55 1.71
N ALA A 59 24.79 -8.83 2.98
CA ALA A 59 26.15 -8.84 3.54
C ALA A 59 26.94 -10.11 3.13
N PRO A 60 28.18 -9.99 2.65
CA PRO A 60 28.91 -11.10 2.00
C PRO A 60 29.16 -12.34 2.86
N PHE A 61 29.44 -12.17 4.16
CA PHE A 61 29.81 -13.27 5.04
C PHE A 61 28.79 -13.55 6.15
N VAL A 62 27.90 -12.60 6.39
CA VAL A 62 26.86 -12.68 7.41
C VAL A 62 25.60 -12.07 6.83
N GLU A 63 24.90 -12.83 6.01
CA GLU A 63 23.58 -12.40 5.50
C GLU A 63 22.57 -12.41 6.62
N VAL A 64 21.76 -11.37 6.67
CA VAL A 64 20.61 -11.27 7.55
C VAL A 64 19.37 -10.97 6.71
N LEU A 65 18.34 -11.79 6.91
CA LEU A 65 17.02 -11.56 6.34
C LEU A 65 16.08 -11.20 7.50
N THR A 66 15.63 -9.95 7.54
CA THR A 66 14.65 -9.50 8.54
C THR A 66 13.25 -9.91 8.09
N LEU A 67 12.59 -10.77 8.87
CA LEU A 67 11.36 -11.47 8.48
C LEU A 67 10.11 -10.78 8.99
N ASN A 68 9.08 -10.71 8.16
CA ASN A 68 7.77 -10.16 8.48
C ASN A 68 6.65 -11.11 8.03
N VAL A 69 5.56 -11.09 8.77
CA VAL A 69 4.30 -11.77 8.44
C VAL A 69 3.18 -10.76 8.55
N ASP A 70 2.28 -10.71 7.58
CA ASP A 70 1.17 -9.75 7.49
C ASP A 70 0.34 -9.62 8.77
N SER A 71 0.14 -10.71 9.46
CA SER A 71 -0.75 -10.86 10.60
C SER A 71 -0.03 -10.92 11.96
N LEU A 72 1.27 -10.62 12.04
CA LEU A 72 1.98 -10.61 13.32
C LEU A 72 1.85 -9.28 14.03
N TRP A 73 0.95 -9.22 15.01
CA TRP A 73 0.61 -8.03 15.78
C TRP A 73 0.65 -8.29 17.28
N SER A 74 1.02 -7.26 18.06
CA SER A 74 0.74 -7.19 19.50
C SER A 74 -0.63 -6.57 19.77
N GLY A 75 -1.07 -6.58 21.02
CA GLY A 75 -2.30 -5.89 21.45
C GLY A 75 -3.60 -6.63 21.18
N GLY A 76 -4.67 -5.87 21.13
CA GLY A 76 -6.02 -6.40 20.91
C GLY A 76 -6.44 -7.44 21.96
N LEU A 77 -7.20 -8.42 21.52
CA LEU A 77 -7.66 -9.53 22.37
C LEU A 77 -6.51 -10.36 22.99
N PHE A 78 -5.37 -10.40 22.32
CA PHE A 78 -4.21 -11.17 22.80
C PHE A 78 -3.52 -10.53 24.02
N GLU A 79 -3.78 -9.24 24.28
CA GLU A 79 -3.27 -8.56 25.50
C GLU A 79 -4.31 -8.56 26.62
N VAL A 80 -5.62 -8.49 26.28
CA VAL A 80 -6.72 -8.36 27.25
C VAL A 80 -7.92 -9.24 26.85
N ALA A 81 -8.35 -10.09 27.77
CA ALA A 81 -9.64 -10.76 27.61
C ALA A 81 -10.79 -9.74 27.54
N ASN A 82 -11.72 -9.94 26.64
CA ASN A 82 -12.86 -9.06 26.39
C ASN A 82 -12.51 -7.72 25.71
N TYR A 83 -11.48 -7.69 24.88
CA TYR A 83 -11.23 -6.54 24.02
C TYR A 83 -12.44 -6.24 23.14
N THR A 84 -12.90 -4.99 23.14
CA THR A 84 -14.14 -4.54 22.48
C THR A 84 -13.88 -3.82 21.15
N GLY A 85 -12.65 -3.85 20.61
CA GLY A 85 -12.27 -3.07 19.43
C GLY A 85 -12.29 -1.56 19.70
N GLY A 86 -11.99 -1.15 20.94
CA GLY A 86 -11.98 0.25 21.34
C GLY A 86 -13.37 0.87 21.56
N ASN A 87 -14.46 0.15 21.26
CA ASN A 87 -15.81 0.66 21.48
C ASN A 87 -16.19 0.68 22.97
N PRO A 88 -17.07 1.61 23.40
CA PRO A 88 -17.63 1.58 24.75
C PRO A 88 -18.49 0.32 24.95
N SER A 89 -18.58 -0.14 26.19
CA SER A 89 -19.35 -1.35 26.57
C SER A 89 -20.86 -1.17 26.47
N ALA A 90 -21.35 0.08 26.42
CA ALA A 90 -22.75 0.43 26.26
C ALA A 90 -22.90 1.58 25.28
N SER A 91 -24.10 1.77 24.74
CA SER A 91 -24.37 2.87 23.80
C SER A 91 -24.15 4.23 24.45
N VAL A 92 -23.41 5.07 23.74
CA VAL A 92 -23.16 6.50 24.06
C VAL A 92 -23.82 7.44 23.05
N ALA A 93 -24.68 6.92 22.18
CA ALA A 93 -25.39 7.69 21.15
C ALA A 93 -26.18 8.88 21.69
N GLY A 94 -26.67 8.79 22.94
CA GLY A 94 -27.34 9.92 23.61
C GLY A 94 -26.44 11.16 23.80
N SER A 95 -25.10 10.99 23.87
CA SER A 95 -24.15 12.10 23.94
C SER A 95 -24.03 12.86 22.63
N LEU A 96 -24.34 12.22 21.51
CA LEU A 96 -24.23 12.79 20.17
C LEU A 96 -25.21 13.93 19.94
N GLU A 97 -26.49 13.78 20.41
CA GLU A 97 -27.54 14.80 20.22
C GLU A 97 -27.18 16.11 20.94
N GLY A 98 -26.66 16.01 22.18
CA GLY A 98 -26.19 17.19 22.90
C GLY A 98 -25.02 17.88 22.19
N GLY A 99 -24.08 17.10 21.65
CA GLY A 99 -22.94 17.59 20.84
C GLY A 99 -23.41 18.29 19.56
N ARG A 100 -24.37 17.72 18.85
CA ARG A 100 -24.99 18.29 17.63
C ARG A 100 -25.65 19.63 17.88
N SER A 101 -26.50 19.68 18.89
CA SER A 101 -27.18 20.92 19.28
C SER A 101 -26.16 22.01 19.64
N TRP A 102 -25.17 21.66 20.46
CA TRP A 102 -24.10 22.61 20.83
C TRP A 102 -23.32 23.14 19.60
N VAL A 103 -22.94 22.26 18.64
CA VAL A 103 -22.24 22.67 17.42
C VAL A 103 -23.09 23.62 16.58
N PHE A 104 -24.39 23.35 16.40
CA PHE A 104 -25.26 24.24 15.66
C PHE A 104 -25.51 25.58 16.38
N GLU A 105 -25.50 25.62 17.71
CA GLU A 105 -25.67 26.86 18.48
C GLU A 105 -24.40 27.73 18.46
N ASN A 106 -23.20 27.08 18.49
CA ASN A 106 -21.91 27.76 18.71
C ASN A 106 -20.98 27.73 17.52
N GLY A 107 -21.30 27.01 16.44
CA GLY A 107 -20.45 26.77 15.26
C GLY A 107 -19.40 25.68 15.45
N THR A 108 -18.91 25.47 16.66
CA THR A 108 -17.89 24.48 17.01
C THR A 108 -18.24 23.73 18.29
N GLY A 109 -17.62 22.53 18.48
CA GLY A 109 -17.86 21.71 19.65
C GLY A 109 -16.79 20.64 19.87
N ASN A 110 -17.14 19.51 20.47
CA ASN A 110 -16.28 18.36 20.67
C ASN A 110 -17.09 17.05 20.67
N VAL A 111 -16.37 15.94 20.59
CA VAL A 111 -16.93 14.58 20.60
C VAL A 111 -16.40 13.74 21.77
N THR A 112 -15.98 14.37 22.85
CA THR A 112 -15.38 13.71 24.02
C THR A 112 -16.24 12.55 24.54
N GLY A 113 -17.58 12.67 24.48
CA GLY A 113 -18.51 11.62 24.91
C GLY A 113 -18.55 10.38 24.01
N LEU A 114 -17.92 10.41 22.83
CA LEU A 114 -17.88 9.31 21.85
C LEU A 114 -16.53 8.59 21.83
N LEU A 115 -15.50 9.16 22.48
CA LEU A 115 -14.14 8.57 22.45
C LEU A 115 -14.12 7.20 23.12
N GLY A 116 -13.41 6.28 22.49
CA GLY A 116 -13.21 4.90 22.94
C GLY A 116 -11.93 4.69 23.71
N ASP A 117 -11.45 3.45 23.75
CA ASP A 117 -10.27 3.00 24.48
C ASP A 117 -9.24 2.40 23.50
N ASP A 118 -8.04 2.92 23.48
CA ASP A 118 -6.92 2.49 22.61
C ASP A 118 -5.77 1.81 23.36
N ARG A 119 -5.89 1.60 24.68
CA ARG A 119 -4.81 1.07 25.55
C ARG A 119 -4.26 -0.27 25.07
N PHE A 120 -5.05 -1.07 24.36
CA PHE A 120 -4.68 -2.40 23.87
C PHE A 120 -4.72 -2.49 22.35
N TYR A 121 -4.56 -1.36 21.68
CA TYR A 121 -4.62 -1.25 20.23
C TYR A 121 -3.54 -2.11 19.53
N GLY A 122 -2.33 -2.14 20.09
CA GLY A 122 -1.22 -2.93 19.61
C GLY A 122 -0.48 -2.30 18.44
N SER A 123 0.39 -3.11 17.81
CA SER A 123 1.24 -2.68 16.70
C SER A 123 1.61 -3.86 15.81
N TYR A 124 1.75 -3.60 14.50
CA TYR A 124 2.47 -4.47 13.58
C TYR A 124 3.92 -4.61 14.02
N ARG A 125 4.53 -5.80 13.83
CA ARG A 125 5.87 -6.08 14.38
C ARG A 125 6.67 -7.04 13.52
N VAL A 126 8.01 -6.94 13.64
CA VAL A 126 8.94 -7.88 13.05
C VAL A 126 8.75 -9.28 13.65
N LEU A 127 8.88 -10.32 12.80
CA LEU A 127 8.89 -11.70 13.27
C LEU A 127 10.25 -12.09 13.87
N GLY A 128 11.34 -11.65 13.24
CA GLY A 128 12.70 -11.94 13.66
C GLY A 128 13.69 -11.93 12.50
N ASN A 129 14.86 -12.45 12.74
CA ASN A 129 15.94 -12.50 11.76
C ASN A 129 16.33 -13.95 11.44
N LEU A 130 16.52 -14.24 10.15
CA LEU A 130 17.27 -15.39 9.68
C LEU A 130 18.68 -14.96 9.36
N SER A 131 19.65 -15.46 10.13
CA SER A 131 21.08 -15.22 9.89
C SER A 131 21.71 -16.42 9.20
N ILE A 132 22.45 -16.16 8.12
CA ILE A 132 23.19 -17.15 7.35
C ILE A 132 24.63 -16.66 7.32
N SER A 133 25.52 -17.33 8.04
CA SER A 133 26.89 -16.86 8.24
C SER A 133 27.94 -17.90 7.91
N VAL A 134 29.08 -17.45 7.40
CA VAL A 134 30.31 -18.23 7.34
C VAL A 134 30.90 -18.28 8.76
N PRO A 135 31.24 -19.47 9.33
CA PRO A 135 31.84 -19.57 10.65
C PRO A 135 33.07 -18.67 10.82
N GLU A 136 33.20 -18.03 12.00
CA GLU A 136 34.28 -17.07 12.26
C GLU A 136 35.67 -17.65 12.04
N GLN A 137 35.86 -18.95 12.35
CA GLN A 137 37.13 -19.65 12.15
C GLN A 137 37.55 -19.72 10.68
N GLN A 138 36.57 -19.71 9.74
CA GLN A 138 36.84 -19.70 8.29
C GLN A 138 36.90 -18.28 7.74
N ARG A 139 36.14 -17.37 8.35
CA ARG A 139 36.09 -15.96 7.93
C ARG A 139 37.37 -15.19 8.33
N GLY A 140 37.95 -15.50 9.49
CA GLY A 140 39.15 -14.84 10.00
C GLY A 140 39.01 -13.34 10.19
N GLY A 141 37.85 -12.88 10.63
CA GLY A 141 37.57 -11.45 10.82
C GLY A 141 37.26 -10.65 9.56
N LYS A 142 37.20 -11.28 8.37
CA LYS A 142 36.87 -10.59 7.11
C LYS A 142 35.40 -10.15 7.10
N THR A 143 35.18 -8.92 6.66
CA THR A 143 33.84 -8.30 6.51
C THR A 143 33.61 -7.73 5.11
N GLU A 144 34.68 -7.53 4.33
CA GLU A 144 34.65 -6.90 3.01
C GLU A 144 34.89 -7.92 1.90
N ALA A 145 34.27 -7.72 0.77
CA ALA A 145 34.41 -8.49 -0.47
C ALA A 145 34.67 -7.55 -1.65
N ALA A 146 35.34 -8.03 -2.66
CA ALA A 146 35.67 -7.25 -3.87
C ALA A 146 34.52 -7.36 -4.90
N GLY A 147 34.39 -6.34 -5.76
CA GLY A 147 33.45 -6.39 -6.89
C GLY A 147 31.97 -6.54 -6.47
N TYR A 148 31.61 -5.98 -5.31
CA TYR A 148 30.27 -6.13 -4.77
C TYR A 148 29.21 -5.40 -5.63
N ARG A 149 28.13 -6.12 -5.97
CA ARG A 149 26.98 -5.58 -6.65
C ARG A 149 25.70 -6.28 -6.16
N ARG A 150 24.66 -5.51 -5.85
CA ARG A 150 23.35 -6.00 -5.43
C ARG A 150 22.27 -5.38 -6.32
N MET A 151 21.44 -6.21 -6.93
CA MET A 151 20.41 -5.81 -7.87
C MET A 151 19.08 -6.46 -7.53
N LEU A 152 18.05 -5.65 -7.40
CA LEU A 152 16.66 -6.11 -7.34
C LEU A 152 15.99 -5.85 -8.69
N ASP A 153 15.67 -6.93 -9.40
CA ASP A 153 14.91 -6.86 -10.65
C ASP A 153 13.41 -6.66 -10.34
N LEU A 154 12.89 -5.51 -10.71
CA LEU A 154 11.48 -5.16 -10.46
C LEU A 154 10.49 -5.94 -11.32
N ALA A 155 10.94 -6.46 -12.47
CA ALA A 155 10.09 -7.25 -13.36
C ALA A 155 9.89 -8.68 -12.87
N SER A 156 10.95 -9.31 -12.36
CA SER A 156 10.93 -10.70 -11.89
C SER A 156 10.80 -10.85 -10.37
N GLY A 157 11.00 -9.77 -9.59
CA GLY A 157 11.01 -9.83 -8.13
C GLY A 157 12.17 -10.61 -7.53
N VAL A 158 13.29 -10.75 -8.27
CA VAL A 158 14.48 -11.47 -7.83
C VAL A 158 15.59 -10.50 -7.44
N LEU A 159 16.09 -10.67 -6.23
CA LEU A 159 17.28 -9.99 -5.74
C LEU A 159 18.51 -10.85 -6.00
N THR A 160 19.49 -10.30 -6.67
CA THR A 160 20.81 -10.95 -6.92
C THR A 160 21.92 -10.12 -6.29
N THR A 161 22.81 -10.77 -5.54
CA THR A 161 24.03 -10.14 -5.00
C THR A 161 25.24 -10.91 -5.51
N THR A 162 26.21 -10.19 -6.08
CA THR A 162 27.46 -10.77 -6.57
C THR A 162 28.66 -10.12 -5.90
N PHE A 163 29.66 -10.91 -5.56
CA PHE A 163 30.92 -10.42 -4.99
C PHE A 163 32.01 -11.46 -5.12
N SER A 164 33.24 -11.06 -4.93
CA SER A 164 34.41 -11.97 -4.91
C SER A 164 34.99 -12.04 -3.50
N ALA A 165 35.13 -13.26 -2.97
CA ALA A 165 35.67 -13.55 -1.64
C ALA A 165 36.75 -14.63 -1.77
N ASP A 166 37.94 -14.37 -1.22
CA ASP A 166 39.09 -15.27 -1.30
C ASP A 166 39.43 -15.75 -2.71
N GLY A 167 39.29 -14.85 -3.71
CA GLY A 167 39.54 -15.13 -5.12
C GLY A 167 38.49 -16.03 -5.80
N ARG A 168 37.30 -16.18 -5.18
CA ARG A 168 36.18 -16.94 -5.72
C ARG A 168 34.99 -16.05 -5.90
N ASP A 169 34.30 -16.22 -7.01
CA ASP A 169 33.04 -15.51 -7.23
C ASP A 169 31.91 -16.19 -6.46
N VAL A 170 31.12 -15.37 -5.79
CA VAL A 170 29.93 -15.76 -5.04
C VAL A 170 28.74 -15.02 -5.61
N GLU A 171 27.68 -15.76 -5.87
CA GLU A 171 26.37 -15.22 -6.22
C GLU A 171 25.35 -15.67 -5.19
N THR A 172 24.55 -14.72 -4.68
CA THR A 172 23.36 -15.06 -3.90
C THR A 172 22.11 -14.57 -4.63
N SER A 173 21.01 -15.30 -4.47
CA SER A 173 19.70 -14.91 -4.95
C SER A 173 18.65 -15.06 -3.88
N ALA A 174 17.73 -14.10 -3.82
CA ALA A 174 16.60 -14.14 -2.89
C ALA A 174 15.31 -13.71 -3.60
N PHE A 175 14.19 -14.38 -3.27
CA PHE A 175 12.86 -14.07 -3.78
C PHE A 175 11.78 -14.66 -2.87
N CYS A 176 10.56 -14.13 -2.92
CA CYS A 176 9.42 -14.67 -2.18
C CYS A 176 8.36 -15.19 -3.15
N SER A 177 8.23 -16.51 -3.25
CA SER A 177 7.30 -17.19 -4.15
C SER A 177 5.88 -17.19 -3.59
N TYR A 178 4.95 -16.55 -4.31
CA TYR A 178 3.53 -16.64 -3.99
C TYR A 178 2.94 -18.04 -4.27
N PRO A 179 3.23 -18.70 -5.41
CA PRO A 179 2.73 -20.04 -5.66
C PRO A 179 3.20 -21.08 -4.64
N ASP A 180 4.40 -20.93 -4.08
CA ASP A 180 4.99 -21.85 -3.13
C ASP A 180 4.76 -21.47 -1.66
N GLN A 181 4.26 -20.24 -1.39
CA GLN A 181 4.02 -19.68 -0.05
C GLN A 181 5.26 -19.70 0.87
N VAL A 182 6.43 -19.50 0.27
CA VAL A 182 7.73 -19.42 0.97
C VAL A 182 8.57 -18.30 0.36
N CYS A 183 9.54 -17.83 1.12
CA CYS A 183 10.66 -17.09 0.56
C CYS A 183 11.87 -18.00 0.42
N VAL A 184 12.75 -17.70 -0.53
CA VAL A 184 13.91 -18.51 -0.89
C VAL A 184 15.16 -17.66 -0.80
N TYR A 185 16.22 -18.20 -0.21
CA TYR A 185 17.57 -17.68 -0.31
C TYR A 185 18.49 -18.77 -0.85
N ALA A 186 19.32 -18.44 -1.83
CA ALA A 186 20.28 -19.36 -2.40
C ALA A 186 21.66 -18.72 -2.50
N ILE A 187 22.70 -19.52 -2.29
CA ILE A 187 24.10 -19.13 -2.48
C ILE A 187 24.77 -20.08 -3.46
N ARG A 188 25.57 -19.54 -4.37
CA ARG A 188 26.35 -20.25 -5.38
C ARG A 188 27.80 -19.80 -5.38
N SER A 189 28.73 -20.75 -5.52
CA SER A 189 30.18 -20.53 -5.75
C SER A 189 30.82 -21.84 -6.23
N GLU A 190 31.95 -21.76 -6.88
CA GLU A 190 32.70 -22.96 -7.27
C GLU A 190 33.11 -23.84 -6.07
N ALA A 191 33.33 -23.21 -4.91
CA ALA A 191 33.58 -23.91 -3.66
C ALA A 191 32.92 -23.15 -2.49
N LEU A 192 31.82 -23.66 -2.01
CA LEU A 192 31.08 -23.07 -0.91
C LEU A 192 31.79 -23.24 0.43
N PRO A 193 31.83 -22.21 1.31
CA PRO A 193 32.28 -22.37 2.68
C PRO A 193 31.24 -23.15 3.51
N ALA A 194 31.60 -23.59 4.70
CA ALA A 194 30.61 -24.02 5.70
C ALA A 194 29.71 -22.84 6.06
N LEU A 195 28.46 -23.13 6.41
CA LEU A 195 27.45 -22.13 6.78
C LEU A 195 26.85 -22.48 8.16
N GLU A 196 26.52 -21.45 8.91
CA GLU A 196 25.73 -21.50 10.12
C GLU A 196 24.40 -20.77 9.86
N ILE A 197 23.28 -21.45 10.17
CA ILE A 197 21.93 -20.89 10.03
C ILE A 197 21.31 -20.74 11.42
N ARG A 198 20.82 -19.54 11.72
CA ARG A 198 20.09 -19.25 12.95
C ARG A 198 18.81 -18.49 12.62
N LEU A 199 17.74 -18.86 13.31
CA LEU A 199 16.46 -18.17 13.24
C LEU A 199 16.06 -17.75 14.64
N GLY A 200 15.77 -16.46 14.85
CA GLY A 200 15.42 -15.97 16.17
C GLY A 200 14.93 -14.53 16.15
N ASN A 201 14.31 -14.12 17.25
CA ASN A 201 13.92 -12.75 17.50
C ASN A 201 14.54 -12.27 18.81
N GLU A 202 15.66 -11.60 18.71
CA GLU A 202 16.41 -11.11 19.87
C GLU A 202 15.67 -10.00 20.61
N LEU A 203 14.73 -9.31 19.94
CA LEU A 203 13.97 -8.21 20.53
C LEU A 203 12.93 -8.66 21.57
N VAL A 204 12.40 -9.90 21.47
CA VAL A 204 11.37 -10.39 22.41
C VAL A 204 11.93 -11.10 23.64
N GLY A 205 13.23 -11.41 23.68
CA GLY A 205 13.85 -12.18 24.77
C GLY A 205 13.47 -13.67 24.73
N SER A 206 14.11 -14.46 25.59
CA SER A 206 14.03 -15.94 25.57
C SER A 206 12.70 -16.51 26.06
N MET A 207 11.92 -15.76 26.82
CA MET A 207 10.68 -16.27 27.44
C MET A 207 9.51 -16.37 26.47
N LEU A 208 9.55 -15.64 25.32
CA LEU A 208 8.44 -15.54 24.36
C LEU A 208 8.69 -16.33 23.08
N GLN A 209 9.81 -17.02 22.97
CA GLN A 209 10.18 -17.80 21.80
C GLN A 209 10.88 -19.12 22.18
N ASN A 210 10.73 -20.12 21.29
CA ASN A 210 11.47 -21.37 21.36
C ASN A 210 12.09 -21.64 19.98
N VAL A 211 13.42 -21.82 19.96
CA VAL A 211 14.18 -22.15 18.76
C VAL A 211 14.60 -23.61 18.84
N THR A 212 14.31 -24.38 17.80
CA THR A 212 14.72 -25.78 17.68
C THR A 212 15.48 -25.99 16.38
N CYS A 213 16.37 -26.98 16.39
CA CYS A 213 17.13 -27.39 15.21
C CYS A 213 16.91 -28.89 14.97
N PHE A 214 16.77 -29.27 13.69
CA PHE A 214 16.72 -30.64 13.23
C PHE A 214 17.76 -30.83 12.12
N ASP A 215 18.66 -31.81 12.28
CA ASP A 215 19.83 -32.00 11.40
C ASP A 215 19.57 -32.94 10.22
N GLY A 216 18.36 -33.46 10.05
CA GLY A 216 18.03 -34.34 8.92
C GLY A 216 18.59 -35.78 9.00
N ASN A 217 19.31 -36.13 10.07
CA ASN A 217 19.96 -37.46 10.23
C ASN A 217 19.02 -38.54 10.81
N GLY A 218 17.69 -38.27 10.84
CA GLY A 218 16.67 -39.20 11.33
C GLY A 218 16.07 -40.09 10.27
N TYR A 219 15.19 -41.04 10.71
CA TYR A 219 14.43 -41.92 9.80
C TYR A 219 13.39 -41.08 9.01
N GLY A 220 13.52 -41.02 7.68
CA GLY A 220 12.55 -40.41 6.76
C GLY A 220 13.19 -39.43 5.78
N ASN A 221 12.36 -38.89 4.85
CA ASN A 221 12.79 -37.92 3.84
C ASN A 221 12.76 -36.46 4.37
N GLU A 222 12.96 -36.23 5.67
CA GLU A 222 12.92 -34.93 6.27
C GLU A 222 14.28 -34.21 6.12
N THR A 223 14.28 -33.01 5.54
CA THR A 223 15.47 -32.18 5.35
C THR A 223 15.76 -31.34 6.60
N ALA A 224 17.06 -31.06 6.83
CA ALA A 224 17.52 -30.25 7.94
C ALA A 224 16.86 -28.86 7.98
N HIS A 225 16.51 -28.38 9.19
CA HIS A 225 15.88 -27.09 9.35
C HIS A 225 16.08 -26.49 10.76
N VAL A 226 15.91 -25.19 10.86
CA VAL A 226 15.71 -24.47 12.13
C VAL A 226 14.27 -23.98 12.19
N ARG A 227 13.69 -23.98 13.39
CA ARG A 227 12.31 -23.57 13.64
C ARG A 227 12.22 -22.61 14.81
N LEU A 228 11.50 -21.50 14.63
CA LEU A 228 11.19 -20.54 15.67
C LEU A 228 9.68 -20.58 15.95
N ARG A 229 9.29 -20.82 17.20
CA ARG A 229 7.91 -20.71 17.67
C ARG A 229 7.82 -19.76 18.83
N GLY A 230 6.73 -19.01 18.91
CA GLY A 230 6.52 -18.11 20.02
C GLY A 230 5.09 -17.62 20.15
N VAL A 231 4.91 -16.78 21.15
CA VAL A 231 3.66 -16.07 21.42
C VAL A 231 3.95 -14.60 21.68
N THR A 232 3.02 -13.73 21.40
CA THR A 232 3.20 -12.29 21.63
C THR A 232 3.13 -11.93 23.10
N GLN A 233 2.50 -12.77 23.91
CA GLN A 233 2.52 -12.72 25.40
C GLN A 233 2.29 -14.12 25.98
N LEU A 234 2.74 -14.36 27.23
CA LEU A 234 2.58 -15.68 27.88
C LEU A 234 1.17 -15.93 28.41
N GLY A 235 0.45 -14.87 28.76
CA GLY A 235 -0.91 -14.99 29.30
C GLY A 235 -0.98 -15.16 30.83
N PRO A 236 -2.18 -15.44 31.39
CA PRO A 236 -3.46 -15.55 30.72
C PRO A 236 -4.06 -14.18 30.32
N PRO A 237 -4.68 -14.05 29.16
CA PRO A 237 -4.75 -15.02 28.06
C PRO A 237 -3.42 -15.06 27.27
N GLU A 238 -3.12 -16.26 26.71
CA GLU A 238 -1.97 -16.41 25.81
C GLU A 238 -2.19 -15.54 24.55
N GLY A 239 -1.12 -14.88 24.11
CA GLY A 239 -1.13 -14.01 22.94
C GLY A 239 -1.22 -14.76 21.61
N MET A 240 -0.98 -14.01 20.52
CA MET A 240 -0.91 -14.57 19.18
C MET A 240 0.26 -15.55 19.08
N ARG A 241 -0.02 -16.75 18.58
CA ARG A 241 1.00 -17.74 18.26
C ARG A 241 1.59 -17.47 16.89
N TYR A 242 2.90 -17.68 16.77
CA TYR A 242 3.60 -17.62 15.50
C TYR A 242 4.57 -18.79 15.35
N ASP A 243 4.84 -19.15 14.11
CA ASP A 243 5.74 -20.24 13.73
C ASP A 243 6.51 -19.84 12.47
N ALA A 244 7.81 -20.15 12.43
CA ALA A 244 8.65 -19.96 11.26
C ALA A 244 9.65 -21.11 11.14
N ILE A 245 9.88 -21.56 9.90
CA ILE A 245 10.82 -22.63 9.58
C ILE A 245 11.72 -22.15 8.43
N ALA A 246 13.05 -22.28 8.61
CA ALA A 246 14.03 -22.16 7.56
C ALA A 246 14.62 -23.56 7.28
N ARG A 247 14.36 -24.10 6.08
CA ARG A 247 14.62 -25.49 5.69
C ARG A 247 15.54 -25.55 4.48
N ILE A 248 16.50 -26.49 4.49
CA ILE A 248 17.38 -26.74 3.32
C ILE A 248 16.57 -27.40 2.21
N VAL A 249 16.76 -26.92 0.98
CA VAL A 249 16.16 -27.52 -0.23
C VAL A 249 16.83 -28.87 -0.53
N SER A 250 16.02 -29.87 -0.87
CA SER A 250 16.49 -31.22 -1.19
C SER A 250 17.45 -31.24 -2.39
N GLY A 251 18.35 -32.22 -2.41
CA GLY A 251 19.30 -32.42 -3.53
C GLY A 251 20.68 -31.74 -3.33
N SER A 252 20.85 -30.91 -2.30
CA SER A 252 22.19 -30.42 -1.91
C SER A 252 22.98 -31.53 -1.22
N SER A 253 24.20 -31.83 -1.72
CA SER A 253 25.11 -32.77 -1.04
C SER A 253 25.78 -32.03 0.12
N VAL A 254 25.16 -32.08 1.30
CA VAL A 254 25.62 -31.37 2.51
C VAL A 254 25.62 -32.31 3.72
N GLN A 255 26.57 -32.12 4.64
CA GLN A 255 26.52 -32.68 5.99
C GLN A 255 25.95 -31.61 6.93
N THR A 256 25.03 -32.01 7.79
CA THR A 256 24.34 -31.11 8.70
C THR A 256 24.49 -31.56 10.14
N SER A 257 24.56 -30.62 11.08
CA SER A 257 24.56 -30.89 12.50
C SER A 257 23.93 -29.74 13.28
N CYS A 258 23.31 -30.04 14.41
CA CYS A 258 22.70 -29.07 15.29
C CYS A 258 23.56 -28.70 16.48
N THR A 259 23.69 -27.40 16.77
CA THR A 259 24.16 -26.89 18.04
C THR A 259 22.93 -26.52 18.89
N ASN A 260 22.43 -27.49 19.68
CA ASN A 260 21.15 -27.36 20.39
C ASN A 260 21.11 -26.20 21.39
N SER A 261 22.25 -25.84 22.02
CA SER A 261 22.31 -24.73 22.98
C SER A 261 21.99 -23.37 22.37
N THR A 262 22.16 -23.22 21.06
CA THR A 262 21.92 -21.96 20.32
C THR A 262 20.84 -22.09 19.24
N GLY A 263 20.30 -23.30 19.01
CA GLY A 263 19.39 -23.58 17.91
C GLY A 263 20.03 -23.33 16.54
N THR A 264 21.35 -23.55 16.41
CA THR A 264 22.09 -23.30 15.17
C THR A 264 22.21 -24.57 14.34
N LEU A 265 21.88 -24.48 13.05
CA LEU A 265 22.12 -25.53 12.05
C LEU A 265 23.45 -25.24 11.36
N ASN A 266 24.38 -26.18 11.51
CA ASN A 266 25.68 -26.13 10.82
C ASN A 266 25.59 -26.94 9.54
N ILE A 267 26.09 -26.38 8.43
CA ILE A 267 26.07 -26.98 7.09
C ILE A 267 27.50 -27.05 6.57
N VAL A 268 27.97 -28.23 6.25
CA VAL A 268 29.26 -28.45 5.59
C VAL A 268 28.97 -28.96 4.17
N PRO A 269 29.29 -28.19 3.12
CA PRO A 269 29.13 -28.63 1.74
C PRO A 269 29.96 -29.87 1.45
N GLY A 270 29.40 -30.83 0.72
CA GLY A 270 30.13 -31.98 0.20
C GLY A 270 30.99 -31.62 -0.99
N ASN A 271 31.90 -32.52 -1.39
CA ASN A 271 32.77 -32.28 -2.55
C ASN A 271 31.94 -32.05 -3.83
N GLY A 272 32.20 -30.95 -4.53
CA GLY A 272 31.51 -30.57 -5.76
C GLY A 272 30.17 -29.92 -5.56
N THR A 273 29.76 -29.58 -4.33
CA THR A 273 28.58 -28.78 -4.06
C THR A 273 28.86 -27.33 -4.42
N THR A 274 28.15 -26.80 -5.41
CA THR A 274 28.30 -25.44 -5.91
C THR A 274 27.09 -24.53 -5.59
N SER A 275 26.03 -25.11 -4.99
CA SER A 275 24.82 -24.36 -4.61
C SER A 275 24.14 -24.93 -3.37
N ILE A 276 23.69 -24.04 -2.49
CA ILE A 276 22.80 -24.37 -1.35
C ILE A 276 21.62 -23.41 -1.42
N ALA A 277 20.39 -23.94 -1.23
CA ALA A 277 19.19 -23.14 -1.15
C ALA A 277 18.42 -23.43 0.15
N ILE A 278 17.77 -22.39 0.69
CA ILE A 278 17.01 -22.41 1.92
C ILE A 278 15.63 -21.82 1.61
N VAL A 279 14.57 -22.54 1.97
CA VAL A 279 13.19 -22.02 1.94
C VAL A 279 12.79 -21.59 3.33
N VAL A 280 12.07 -20.47 3.41
CA VAL A 280 11.57 -19.91 4.66
C VAL A 280 10.08 -19.71 4.56
N GLY A 281 9.34 -20.34 5.48
CA GLY A 281 7.90 -20.15 5.65
C GLY A 281 7.59 -19.67 7.05
N ALA A 282 6.55 -18.88 7.21
CA ALA A 282 6.07 -18.44 8.50
C ALA A 282 4.55 -18.19 8.48
N GLY A 283 3.96 -18.12 9.67
CA GLY A 283 2.54 -17.83 9.86
C GLY A 283 2.17 -17.54 11.30
N THR A 284 0.95 -17.07 11.48
CA THR A 284 0.34 -16.81 12.79
C THR A 284 -0.99 -17.55 12.90
N ASN A 285 -1.54 -17.61 14.12
CA ASN A 285 -2.89 -18.12 14.35
C ASN A 285 -3.99 -17.05 14.22
N TYR A 286 -3.75 -15.98 13.46
CA TYR A 286 -4.77 -14.98 13.16
C TYR A 286 -5.84 -15.55 12.22
N ASP A 287 -7.11 -15.28 12.56
CA ASP A 287 -8.26 -15.63 11.73
C ASP A 287 -9.33 -14.53 11.83
N ALA A 288 -9.43 -13.70 10.79
CA ALA A 288 -10.39 -12.60 10.73
C ALA A 288 -11.84 -13.06 10.88
N LYS A 289 -12.19 -14.26 10.38
CA LYS A 289 -13.55 -14.84 10.46
C LYS A 289 -13.99 -15.14 11.89
N LYS A 290 -13.05 -15.23 12.82
CA LYS A 290 -13.31 -15.39 14.26
C LYS A 290 -13.40 -14.06 15.00
N GLY A 291 -13.42 -12.94 14.27
CA GLY A 291 -13.68 -11.60 14.79
C GLY A 291 -15.17 -11.26 14.98
N THR A 292 -16.03 -12.26 15.18
CA THR A 292 -17.47 -12.09 15.34
C THR A 292 -17.95 -12.47 16.75
N ALA A 293 -19.16 -12.05 17.11
CA ALA A 293 -19.77 -12.36 18.41
C ALA A 293 -19.92 -13.87 18.66
N GLU A 294 -20.16 -14.66 17.62
CA GLU A 294 -20.22 -16.13 17.68
C GLU A 294 -18.94 -16.75 18.26
N PHE A 295 -17.79 -16.18 17.90
CA PHE A 295 -16.48 -16.62 18.37
C PHE A 295 -15.92 -15.77 19.53
N GLY A 296 -16.78 -14.95 20.15
CA GLY A 296 -16.39 -14.04 21.23
C GLY A 296 -15.33 -13.01 20.79
N TYR A 297 -15.33 -12.66 19.51
CA TYR A 297 -14.35 -11.75 18.87
C TYR A 297 -12.90 -12.21 19.10
N SER A 298 -12.64 -13.52 19.07
CA SER A 298 -11.34 -14.06 19.48
C SER A 298 -10.22 -13.82 18.48
N PHE A 299 -10.51 -13.68 17.18
CA PHE A 299 -9.53 -13.63 16.08
C PHE A 299 -8.49 -14.78 16.12
N ARG A 300 -8.78 -15.86 16.86
CA ARG A 300 -7.89 -16.99 17.08
C ARG A 300 -8.25 -18.16 16.18
N GLY A 301 -7.41 -18.39 15.19
CA GLY A 301 -7.44 -19.57 14.33
C GLY A 301 -6.65 -20.74 14.88
N GLU A 302 -6.39 -21.68 13.99
CA GLU A 302 -5.61 -22.88 14.25
C GLU A 302 -4.13 -22.59 14.53
N ASP A 303 -3.42 -23.54 15.14
CA ASP A 303 -1.96 -23.48 15.28
C ASP A 303 -1.32 -23.34 13.87
N PRO A 304 -0.47 -22.33 13.61
CA PRO A 304 0.14 -22.15 12.29
C PRO A 304 1.15 -23.24 11.93
N GLY A 305 1.66 -23.96 12.92
CA GLY A 305 2.74 -24.93 12.76
C GLY A 305 2.51 -25.98 11.67
N PRO A 306 1.35 -26.68 11.61
CA PRO A 306 1.08 -27.65 10.56
C PRO A 306 1.12 -27.07 9.15
N ALA A 307 0.59 -25.86 8.92
CA ALA A 307 0.58 -25.20 7.62
C ALA A 307 2.00 -24.74 7.21
N VAL A 308 2.76 -24.14 8.14
CA VAL A 308 4.15 -23.72 7.90
C VAL A 308 5.04 -24.93 7.58
N GLU A 309 4.86 -26.03 8.31
CA GLU A 309 5.57 -27.30 8.07
C GLU A 309 5.24 -27.85 6.67
N ALA A 310 3.96 -27.92 6.31
CA ALA A 310 3.51 -28.44 5.02
C ALA A 310 4.08 -27.62 3.84
N ASN A 311 3.98 -26.29 3.90
CA ASN A 311 4.46 -25.37 2.85
C ASN A 311 5.97 -25.47 2.68
N THR A 312 6.74 -25.41 3.78
CA THR A 312 8.21 -25.47 3.71
C THR A 312 8.70 -26.86 3.26
N ARG A 313 8.03 -27.94 3.65
CA ARG A 313 8.34 -29.31 3.19
C ARG A 313 8.05 -29.47 1.69
N ALA A 314 6.90 -28.99 1.22
CA ALA A 314 6.52 -29.06 -0.19
C ALA A 314 7.48 -28.24 -1.07
N ALA A 315 7.84 -27.03 -0.64
CA ALA A 315 8.80 -26.20 -1.33
C ALA A 315 10.20 -26.80 -1.34
N ALA A 316 10.68 -27.31 -0.20
CA ALA A 316 12.00 -27.93 -0.09
C ALA A 316 12.14 -29.24 -0.89
N ALA A 317 11.06 -29.88 -1.27
CA ALA A 317 11.08 -31.05 -2.15
C ALA A 317 11.28 -30.69 -3.65
N LYS A 318 11.11 -29.42 -4.02
CA LYS A 318 11.38 -28.91 -5.39
C LYS A 318 12.87 -28.57 -5.56
N THR A 319 13.32 -28.49 -6.81
CA THR A 319 14.64 -27.91 -7.08
C THR A 319 14.60 -26.38 -7.01
N LEU A 320 15.74 -25.74 -6.74
CA LEU A 320 15.86 -24.26 -6.79
C LEU A 320 15.38 -23.71 -8.13
N GLU A 321 15.72 -24.40 -9.24
CA GLU A 321 15.31 -23.99 -10.59
C GLU A 321 13.78 -23.98 -10.74
N ASN A 322 13.08 -25.00 -10.22
CA ASN A 322 11.63 -25.07 -10.30
C ASN A 322 10.96 -24.01 -9.39
N LEU A 323 11.51 -23.73 -8.22
CA LEU A 323 11.02 -22.65 -7.34
C LEU A 323 11.20 -21.28 -8.02
N LEU A 324 12.37 -21.02 -8.59
CA LEU A 324 12.65 -19.76 -9.29
C LEU A 324 11.77 -19.60 -10.54
N LYS A 325 11.58 -20.66 -11.31
CA LYS A 325 10.71 -20.66 -12.49
C LYS A 325 9.26 -20.33 -12.10
N SER A 326 8.73 -21.02 -11.11
CA SER A 326 7.36 -20.80 -10.62
C SER A 326 7.16 -19.36 -10.15
N HIS A 327 8.14 -18.80 -9.43
CA HIS A 327 8.13 -17.42 -8.97
C HIS A 327 8.16 -16.42 -10.13
N ILE A 328 9.08 -16.59 -11.08
CA ILE A 328 9.24 -15.66 -12.21
C ILE A 328 7.99 -15.67 -13.11
N GLU A 329 7.43 -16.85 -13.40
CA GLU A 329 6.21 -16.97 -14.21
C GLU A 329 5.02 -16.24 -13.56
N ASP A 330 4.83 -16.40 -12.24
CA ASP A 330 3.80 -15.69 -11.48
C ASP A 330 4.05 -14.17 -11.50
N PHE A 331 5.26 -13.73 -11.19
CA PHE A 331 5.58 -12.32 -11.06
C PHE A 331 5.46 -11.57 -12.40
N LEU A 332 6.00 -12.15 -13.49
CA LEU A 332 5.90 -11.61 -14.85
C LEU A 332 4.45 -11.54 -15.36
N SER A 333 3.57 -12.42 -14.91
CA SER A 333 2.14 -12.36 -15.27
C SER A 333 1.46 -11.08 -14.75
N LEU A 334 1.98 -10.50 -13.68
CA LEU A 334 1.47 -9.27 -13.06
C LEU A 334 2.20 -8.03 -13.59
N THR A 335 3.53 -8.04 -13.62
CA THR A 335 4.31 -6.90 -14.11
C THR A 335 4.17 -6.68 -15.61
N GLY A 336 3.74 -7.69 -16.36
CA GLY A 336 3.47 -7.60 -17.81
C GLY A 336 2.14 -6.95 -18.20
N CYS A 337 1.24 -6.68 -17.25
CA CYS A 337 -0.08 -6.11 -17.56
C CYS A 337 -0.02 -4.65 -18.01
N PHE A 338 0.93 -3.90 -17.47
CA PHE A 338 1.11 -2.46 -17.74
C PHE A 338 2.59 -2.14 -17.97
N SER A 339 2.86 -1.13 -18.80
CA SER A 339 4.21 -0.56 -18.91
C SER A 339 4.18 0.95 -19.16
N LEU A 340 5.06 1.66 -18.46
CA LEU A 340 5.47 3.03 -18.72
C LEU A 340 6.92 3.01 -19.22
N SER A 341 7.21 3.67 -20.34
CA SER A 341 8.54 3.74 -20.92
C SER A 341 8.98 5.19 -21.09
N LEU A 342 9.95 5.60 -20.30
CA LEU A 342 10.63 6.88 -20.42
C LEU A 342 12.08 6.68 -20.88
N PRO A 343 12.67 7.67 -21.61
CA PRO A 343 14.05 7.61 -22.03
C PRO A 343 15.04 7.74 -20.85
N ASP A 344 16.27 7.35 -21.09
CA ASP A 344 17.40 7.51 -20.16
C ASP A 344 18.49 8.42 -20.74
N PRO A 345 18.25 9.75 -20.84
CA PRO A 345 19.21 10.68 -21.45
C PRO A 345 20.46 10.93 -20.59
N LEU A 346 20.41 10.58 -19.30
CA LEU A 346 21.49 10.78 -18.33
C LEU A 346 22.34 9.49 -18.13
N ASN A 347 21.99 8.38 -18.79
CA ASN A 347 22.60 7.06 -18.60
C ASN A 347 22.52 6.59 -17.13
N SER A 348 21.38 6.79 -16.50
CA SER A 348 21.13 6.52 -15.08
C SER A 348 20.99 5.02 -14.76
N ALA A 349 20.72 4.18 -15.77
CA ALA A 349 20.42 2.75 -15.58
C ALA A 349 21.55 1.94 -14.90
N GLU A 350 22.81 2.37 -15.02
CA GLU A 350 23.95 1.71 -14.38
C GLU A 350 24.45 2.43 -13.11
N THR A 351 23.72 3.46 -12.66
CA THR A 351 24.06 4.23 -11.46
C THR A 351 23.37 3.62 -10.24
N PRO A 352 24.07 3.46 -9.10
CA PRO A 352 23.44 3.03 -7.85
C PRO A 352 22.24 3.88 -7.48
N THR A 353 21.16 3.23 -7.01
CA THR A 353 19.90 3.92 -6.67
C THR A 353 20.10 5.02 -5.62
N SER A 354 20.96 4.76 -4.61
CA SER A 354 21.32 5.76 -3.59
C SER A 354 21.99 7.00 -4.19
N GLU A 355 22.84 6.84 -5.22
CA GLU A 355 23.49 7.95 -5.90
C GLU A 355 22.49 8.72 -6.79
N LEU A 356 21.53 8.03 -7.43
CA LEU A 356 20.47 8.66 -8.21
C LEU A 356 19.60 9.55 -7.30
N ILE A 357 19.21 9.06 -6.14
CA ILE A 357 18.40 9.81 -5.16
C ILE A 357 19.23 10.96 -4.57
N ALA A 358 20.46 10.70 -4.13
CA ALA A 358 21.32 11.70 -3.50
C ALA A 358 21.67 12.90 -4.41
N ARG A 359 21.76 12.69 -5.73
CA ARG A 359 22.01 13.76 -6.70
C ARG A 359 20.73 14.46 -7.17
N TYR A 360 19.57 13.95 -6.79
CA TYR A 360 18.29 14.51 -7.20
C TYR A 360 18.03 15.82 -6.46
N ASN A 361 17.72 16.88 -7.21
CA ASN A 361 17.45 18.20 -6.65
C ASN A 361 16.27 18.82 -7.39
N ALA A 362 15.13 18.91 -6.74
CA ALA A 362 13.90 19.40 -7.35
C ALA A 362 13.96 20.88 -7.76
N LYS A 363 14.82 21.68 -7.14
CA LYS A 363 14.91 23.15 -7.41
C LYS A 363 15.90 23.48 -8.52
N ASP A 364 16.99 22.73 -8.62
CA ASP A 364 18.12 23.07 -9.49
C ASP A 364 18.19 22.21 -10.76
N THR A 365 17.42 21.11 -10.84
CA THR A 365 17.41 20.17 -11.97
C THR A 365 16.04 20.03 -12.61
N THR A 366 16.02 19.55 -13.86
CA THR A 366 14.77 19.22 -14.58
C THR A 366 14.21 17.83 -14.22
N GLY A 367 14.89 17.09 -13.35
CA GLY A 367 14.56 15.71 -12.98
C GLY A 367 15.40 14.69 -13.73
N ASP A 368 15.11 13.43 -13.48
CA ASP A 368 15.72 12.25 -14.13
C ASP A 368 14.59 11.30 -14.57
N PRO A 369 14.22 11.29 -15.86
CA PRO A 369 13.11 10.46 -16.34
C PRO A 369 13.29 8.98 -16.02
N TYR A 370 14.53 8.49 -16.03
CA TYR A 370 14.82 7.10 -15.66
C TYR A 370 14.47 6.83 -14.20
N LEU A 371 14.92 7.69 -13.26
CA LEU A 371 14.63 7.52 -11.83
C LEU A 371 13.13 7.64 -11.54
N GLU A 372 12.45 8.61 -12.16
CA GLU A 372 11.00 8.81 -11.99
C GLU A 372 10.22 7.58 -12.48
N ASN A 373 10.61 7.00 -13.63
CA ASN A 373 10.04 5.75 -14.11
C ASN A 373 10.42 4.54 -13.24
N LEU A 374 11.66 4.47 -12.75
CA LEU A 374 12.11 3.40 -11.84
C LEU A 374 11.27 3.39 -10.56
N LEU A 375 11.00 4.55 -9.97
CA LEU A 375 10.19 4.67 -8.74
C LEU A 375 8.71 4.37 -9.00
N PHE A 376 8.18 4.67 -10.19
CA PHE A 376 6.85 4.23 -10.61
C PHE A 376 6.76 2.70 -10.69
N ASP A 377 7.72 2.04 -11.36
CA ASP A 377 7.75 0.58 -11.45
C ASP A 377 7.98 -0.06 -10.07
N TYR A 378 8.75 0.62 -9.21
CA TYR A 378 8.95 0.19 -7.83
C TYR A 378 7.65 0.24 -7.00
N ALA A 379 6.79 1.24 -7.21
CA ALA A 379 5.47 1.27 -6.59
C ALA A 379 4.64 0.01 -6.92
N ASN A 380 4.59 -0.38 -8.19
CA ASN A 380 3.91 -1.61 -8.62
C ASN A 380 4.56 -2.87 -8.05
N TYR A 381 5.90 -2.95 -8.07
CA TYR A 381 6.65 -4.04 -7.44
C TYR A 381 6.31 -4.19 -5.95
N LEU A 382 6.32 -3.09 -5.20
CA LEU A 382 5.99 -3.09 -3.77
C LEU A 382 4.55 -3.54 -3.51
N PHE A 383 3.60 -3.13 -4.37
CA PHE A 383 2.21 -3.56 -4.26
C PHE A 383 2.07 -5.07 -4.53
N ILE A 384 2.68 -5.60 -5.60
CA ILE A 384 2.70 -7.04 -5.90
C ILE A 384 3.32 -7.83 -4.73
N SER A 385 4.37 -7.29 -4.11
CA SER A 385 5.07 -7.94 -2.99
C SER A 385 4.31 -7.88 -1.67
N ALA A 386 3.45 -6.87 -1.46
CA ALA A 386 2.76 -6.63 -0.19
C ALA A 386 1.27 -7.05 -0.20
N SER A 387 0.65 -7.25 -1.37
CA SER A 387 -0.78 -7.54 -1.50
C SER A 387 -1.02 -8.65 -2.51
N ARG A 388 -1.43 -9.82 -2.02
CA ARG A 388 -1.77 -11.00 -2.84
C ARG A 388 -3.02 -11.68 -2.28
N PRO A 389 -3.82 -12.36 -3.09
CA PRO A 389 -4.98 -13.10 -2.61
C PRO A 389 -4.65 -13.98 -1.39
N GLY A 390 -5.42 -13.83 -0.31
CA GLY A 390 -5.20 -14.55 0.95
C GLY A 390 -4.22 -13.90 1.94
N SER A 391 -3.66 -12.72 1.63
CA SER A 391 -2.94 -11.88 2.59
C SER A 391 -3.85 -10.83 3.23
N LEU A 392 -3.33 -10.09 4.23
CA LEU A 392 -3.87 -8.81 4.64
C LEU A 392 -3.40 -7.71 3.65
N PRO A 393 -4.10 -6.57 3.53
CA PRO A 393 -3.65 -5.46 2.70
C PRO A 393 -2.34 -4.85 3.21
N PRO A 394 -1.62 -4.06 2.40
CA PRO A 394 -0.45 -3.31 2.88
C PRO A 394 -0.88 -2.28 3.94
N ASN A 395 -0.19 -2.32 5.10
CA ASN A 395 -0.37 -1.35 6.17
C ASN A 395 0.56 -0.13 5.99
N LEU A 396 0.70 0.76 6.99
CA LEU A 396 1.60 1.93 6.93
C LEU A 396 3.07 1.59 6.62
N GLN A 397 3.47 0.35 6.86
CA GLN A 397 4.82 -0.17 6.57
C GLN A 397 4.83 -1.09 5.34
N GLY A 398 3.74 -1.13 4.58
CA GLY A 398 3.55 -2.11 3.51
C GLY A 398 3.52 -3.52 4.08
N ARG A 399 4.67 -4.21 3.99
CA ARG A 399 4.89 -5.54 4.57
C ARG A 399 6.15 -5.59 5.43
N TRP A 400 6.91 -4.49 5.54
CA TRP A 400 8.26 -4.49 6.09
C TRP A 400 8.39 -3.65 7.35
N SER A 401 8.84 -4.30 8.43
CA SER A 401 9.15 -3.68 9.72
C SER A 401 10.44 -4.28 10.27
N GLU A 402 11.22 -3.49 10.98
CA GLU A 402 12.46 -3.93 11.63
C GLU A 402 12.35 -3.97 13.16
N GLY A 403 11.22 -3.55 13.73
CA GLY A 403 11.01 -3.40 15.17
C GLY A 403 9.81 -4.16 15.72
N LEU A 404 9.70 -4.18 17.07
CA LEU A 404 8.55 -4.74 17.79
C LEU A 404 7.38 -3.76 17.89
N GLY A 405 7.61 -2.47 17.63
CA GLY A 405 6.60 -1.42 17.53
C GLY A 405 6.90 -0.56 16.33
N ALA A 406 5.96 -0.49 15.41
CA ALA A 406 6.05 0.35 14.22
C ALA A 406 5.56 1.77 14.53
N ALA A 407 6.06 2.77 13.81
CA ALA A 407 5.52 4.13 13.86
C ALA A 407 4.01 4.10 13.56
N TRP A 408 3.25 4.84 14.36
CA TRP A 408 1.76 4.84 14.30
C TRP A 408 1.17 3.43 14.33
N SER A 409 1.76 2.54 15.12
CA SER A 409 1.37 1.12 15.21
C SER A 409 1.56 0.32 13.92
N GLY A 410 2.04 0.91 12.83
CA GLY A 410 2.03 0.28 11.50
C GLY A 410 0.63 -0.16 11.08
N ASP A 411 -0.39 0.63 11.39
CA ASP A 411 -1.79 0.25 11.25
C ASP A 411 -2.38 0.62 9.87
N TYR A 412 -3.70 0.56 9.76
CA TYR A 412 -4.44 0.92 8.57
C TYR A 412 -5.05 2.31 8.76
N HIS A 413 -4.23 3.36 8.63
CA HIS A 413 -4.71 4.73 8.61
C HIS A 413 -5.56 4.98 7.36
N ALA A 414 -6.79 5.45 7.53
CA ALA A 414 -7.75 5.60 6.43
C ALA A 414 -8.25 7.04 6.27
N ASN A 415 -7.40 8.02 6.53
CA ASN A 415 -7.65 9.43 6.22
C ASN A 415 -6.80 9.96 5.06
N ILE A 416 -5.98 9.11 4.45
CA ILE A 416 -5.22 9.23 3.19
C ILE A 416 -4.38 7.98 2.90
N ASN A 417 -3.73 7.39 3.92
CA ASN A 417 -2.64 6.43 3.76
C ASN A 417 -3.13 5.13 3.08
N LEU A 418 -4.12 4.46 3.66
CA LEU A 418 -4.65 3.22 3.08
C LEU A 418 -5.22 3.46 1.67
N GLN A 419 -5.88 4.60 1.45
CA GLN A 419 -6.39 4.97 0.14
C GLN A 419 -5.26 5.12 -0.88
N MET A 420 -4.20 5.86 -0.53
CA MET A 420 -3.05 6.09 -1.40
C MET A 420 -2.33 4.80 -1.79
N ASN A 421 -2.28 3.82 -0.87
CA ASN A 421 -1.67 2.51 -1.14
C ASN A 421 -2.34 1.78 -2.32
N HIS A 422 -3.57 2.14 -2.70
CA HIS A 422 -4.36 1.49 -3.74
C HIS A 422 -4.58 2.34 -5.01
N TRP A 423 -4.01 3.55 -5.10
CA TRP A 423 -4.29 4.48 -6.22
C TRP A 423 -3.90 3.96 -7.61
N THR A 424 -2.93 3.05 -7.71
CA THR A 424 -2.46 2.53 -9.00
C THR A 424 -3.11 1.23 -9.44
N ALA A 425 -3.63 0.44 -8.50
CA ALA A 425 -3.90 -0.97 -8.70
C ALA A 425 -4.82 -1.28 -9.90
N ASP A 426 -5.98 -0.62 -9.99
CA ASP A 426 -6.92 -0.87 -11.07
C ASP A 426 -6.40 -0.40 -12.43
N GLN A 427 -5.81 0.80 -12.48
CA GLN A 427 -5.33 1.38 -13.74
C GLN A 427 -4.12 0.65 -14.34
N THR A 428 -3.31 -0.01 -13.51
CA THR A 428 -2.14 -0.78 -13.97
C THR A 428 -2.41 -2.28 -14.14
N GLY A 429 -3.68 -2.71 -14.09
CA GLY A 429 -4.08 -4.11 -14.28
C GLY A 429 -3.78 -5.02 -13.08
N LEU A 430 -3.52 -4.47 -11.89
CA LEU A 430 -3.30 -5.20 -10.65
C LEU A 430 -4.59 -5.34 -9.82
N THR A 431 -5.72 -5.33 -10.47
CA THR A 431 -7.08 -5.33 -9.91
C THR A 431 -7.30 -6.46 -8.90
N ASP A 432 -6.90 -7.70 -9.24
CA ASP A 432 -7.06 -8.88 -8.38
C ASP A 432 -6.24 -8.79 -7.07
N LEU A 433 -5.18 -7.99 -7.07
CA LEU A 433 -4.33 -7.80 -5.89
C LEU A 433 -4.98 -6.91 -4.82
N GLN A 434 -6.14 -6.33 -5.10
CA GLN A 434 -6.94 -5.62 -4.09
C GLN A 434 -7.87 -6.54 -3.29
N SER A 435 -7.98 -7.82 -3.66
CA SER A 435 -8.81 -8.79 -2.91
C SER A 435 -8.48 -8.88 -1.41
N PRO A 436 -7.23 -8.72 -0.93
CA PRO A 436 -6.93 -8.60 0.49
C PRO A 436 -7.67 -7.46 1.18
N LEU A 437 -7.76 -6.29 0.52
CA LEU A 437 -8.48 -5.13 1.06
C LEU A 437 -9.97 -5.41 1.18
N TRP A 438 -10.59 -5.94 0.13
CA TRP A 438 -12.01 -6.26 0.13
C TRP A 438 -12.38 -7.30 1.19
N ASN A 439 -11.57 -8.33 1.35
CA ASN A 439 -11.77 -9.35 2.36
C ASN A 439 -11.54 -8.81 3.79
N TYR A 440 -10.51 -7.99 4.00
CA TYR A 440 -10.25 -7.36 5.29
C TYR A 440 -11.41 -6.44 5.69
N MET A 441 -11.94 -5.64 4.76
CA MET A 441 -13.11 -4.79 5.03
C MET A 441 -14.35 -5.63 5.35
N ALA A 442 -14.64 -6.66 4.54
CA ALA A 442 -15.82 -7.50 4.73
C ALA A 442 -15.78 -8.32 6.03
N ASP A 443 -14.62 -8.91 6.36
CA ASP A 443 -14.47 -9.84 7.49
C ASP A 443 -14.16 -9.12 8.82
N ASN A 444 -13.58 -7.91 8.77
CA ASN A 444 -13.13 -7.17 9.96
C ASN A 444 -13.91 -5.86 10.16
N TRP A 445 -13.91 -4.95 9.17
CA TRP A 445 -14.51 -3.63 9.35
C TRP A 445 -16.02 -3.66 9.39
N VAL A 446 -16.68 -4.37 8.47
CA VAL A 446 -18.16 -4.36 8.38
C VAL A 446 -18.78 -4.86 9.67
N PRO A 447 -18.48 -6.06 10.21
CA PRO A 447 -19.13 -6.53 11.44
C PRO A 447 -18.81 -5.66 12.66
N ARG A 448 -17.58 -5.17 12.80
CA ARG A 448 -17.19 -4.29 13.92
C ARG A 448 -17.68 -2.87 13.73
N GLY A 449 -17.69 -2.37 12.49
CA GLY A 449 -18.23 -1.06 12.14
C GLY A 449 -19.74 -0.94 12.30
N GLN A 450 -20.50 -2.03 12.13
CA GLN A 450 -21.93 -2.09 12.46
C GLN A 450 -22.16 -1.90 13.96
N GLU A 451 -21.31 -2.52 14.78
CA GLU A 451 -21.36 -2.32 16.23
C GLU A 451 -21.00 -0.88 16.62
N THR A 452 -19.97 -0.31 16.00
CA THR A 452 -19.58 1.10 16.19
C THR A 452 -20.72 2.05 15.79
N ALA A 453 -21.36 1.84 14.63
CA ALA A 453 -22.51 2.64 14.19
C ALA A 453 -23.65 2.61 15.22
N ARG A 454 -23.97 1.43 15.74
CA ARG A 454 -25.00 1.26 16.76
C ARG A 454 -24.62 1.89 18.11
N LEU A 455 -23.38 1.70 18.57
CA LEU A 455 -22.96 2.14 19.91
C LEU A 455 -22.71 3.65 20.00
N LEU A 456 -22.07 4.24 19.00
CA LEU A 456 -21.68 5.64 19.01
C LEU A 456 -22.76 6.56 18.42
N TYR A 457 -23.49 6.07 17.41
CA TYR A 457 -24.37 6.90 16.58
C TYR A 457 -25.85 6.49 16.65
N GLY A 458 -26.17 5.33 17.21
CA GLY A 458 -27.53 4.79 17.16
C GLY A 458 -28.03 4.51 15.73
N ALA A 459 -27.11 4.21 14.80
CA ALA A 459 -27.32 4.19 13.36
C ALA A 459 -27.37 2.76 12.80
N PRO A 460 -28.08 2.54 11.67
CA PRO A 460 -27.93 1.37 10.83
C PRO A 460 -26.63 1.46 10.00
N GLY A 461 -26.38 0.44 9.18
CA GLY A 461 -25.19 0.38 8.33
C GLY A 461 -23.92 0.19 9.13
N TRP A 462 -22.80 0.72 8.64
CA TRP A 462 -21.50 0.59 9.30
C TRP A 462 -20.61 1.81 9.11
N VAL A 463 -19.71 2.03 10.08
CA VAL A 463 -18.77 3.14 10.12
C VAL A 463 -17.45 2.68 10.72
N VAL A 464 -16.34 3.20 10.20
CA VAL A 464 -15.02 3.08 10.80
C VAL A 464 -14.35 4.45 10.88
N HIS A 465 -13.50 4.63 11.88
CA HIS A 465 -12.77 5.87 12.09
C HIS A 465 -11.36 5.79 11.48
N ASN A 466 -10.51 6.75 11.83
CA ASN A 466 -9.23 6.95 11.17
C ASN A 466 -8.27 5.75 11.22
N GLU A 467 -8.20 5.09 12.38
CA GLU A 467 -7.14 4.14 12.67
C GLU A 467 -7.73 2.78 13.02
N MET A 468 -7.36 1.76 12.25
CA MET A 468 -7.81 0.38 12.41
C MET A 468 -6.63 -0.56 12.53
N ASN A 469 -6.81 -1.61 13.36
CA ASN A 469 -5.89 -2.74 13.48
C ASN A 469 -6.50 -4.02 12.90
N ILE A 470 -5.84 -5.16 13.09
CA ILE A 470 -6.38 -6.45 12.63
C ILE A 470 -7.42 -7.06 13.60
N PHE A 471 -7.66 -6.47 14.77
CA PHE A 471 -8.55 -6.98 15.82
C PHE A 471 -9.88 -6.24 15.89
N GLY A 472 -10.29 -5.57 14.81
CA GLY A 472 -11.61 -4.93 14.73
C GLY A 472 -11.71 -3.62 15.51
N HIS A 473 -10.65 -2.87 15.67
CA HIS A 473 -10.74 -1.50 16.17
C HIS A 473 -11.36 -0.62 15.07
N THR A 474 -12.54 -0.12 15.30
CA THR A 474 -13.32 0.70 14.37
C THR A 474 -13.88 1.97 15.03
N GLY A 475 -13.77 2.08 16.36
CA GLY A 475 -14.18 3.23 17.14
C GLY A 475 -13.16 4.37 17.12
N MET A 476 -13.50 5.48 17.80
CA MET A 476 -12.57 6.61 17.99
C MET A 476 -11.54 6.28 19.05
N LYS A 477 -10.26 6.58 18.81
CA LYS A 477 -9.23 6.47 19.83
C LYS A 477 -9.41 7.51 20.94
N SER A 478 -9.08 7.12 22.17
CA SER A 478 -9.13 8.00 23.34
C SER A 478 -8.04 9.08 23.26
N GLY A 479 -8.40 10.32 23.58
CA GLY A 479 -7.46 11.44 23.71
C GLY A 479 -6.93 12.03 22.41
N ALA A 480 -7.35 11.51 21.26
CA ALA A 480 -6.91 11.98 19.95
C ALA A 480 -7.98 12.86 19.30
N SER A 481 -7.69 14.13 19.05
CA SER A 481 -8.63 15.05 18.38
C SER A 481 -8.96 14.63 16.94
N TRP A 482 -7.97 14.05 16.23
CA TRP A 482 -8.15 13.53 14.87
C TRP A 482 -8.96 12.22 14.82
N ALA A 483 -9.21 11.56 15.96
CA ALA A 483 -10.02 10.34 16.01
C ALA A 483 -11.50 10.58 15.69
N ASN A 484 -11.98 11.84 15.75
CA ASN A 484 -13.32 12.22 15.28
C ASN A 484 -13.41 12.19 13.74
N TYR A 485 -13.09 11.05 13.14
CA TYR A 485 -13.07 10.91 11.70
C TYR A 485 -13.92 9.71 11.25
N ALA A 486 -15.23 9.91 11.14
CA ALA A 486 -16.20 8.88 10.72
C ALA A 486 -16.23 8.68 9.19
N ALA A 487 -15.46 9.42 8.41
CA ALA A 487 -15.50 9.40 6.94
C ALA A 487 -14.60 8.33 6.30
N ALA A 488 -13.84 7.57 7.09
CA ALA A 488 -12.91 6.56 6.56
C ALA A 488 -13.59 5.54 5.65
N ALA A 489 -14.73 4.98 6.09
CA ALA A 489 -15.53 4.07 5.27
C ALA A 489 -16.04 4.73 3.98
N ALA A 490 -16.53 5.97 4.06
CA ALA A 490 -17.01 6.69 2.89
C ALA A 490 -15.90 6.90 1.84
N TRP A 491 -14.68 7.21 2.28
CA TRP A 491 -13.55 7.35 1.35
C TRP A 491 -13.15 6.01 0.73
N MET A 492 -13.19 4.93 1.50
CA MET A 492 -12.91 3.59 0.93
C MET A 492 -13.99 3.13 -0.05
N MET A 493 -15.23 3.62 0.04
CA MET A 493 -16.26 3.34 -0.96
C MET A 493 -15.95 3.94 -2.34
N GLN A 494 -15.13 4.97 -2.41
CA GLN A 494 -14.55 5.42 -3.68
C GLN A 494 -13.77 4.29 -4.37
N HIS A 495 -12.90 3.59 -3.63
CA HIS A 495 -12.13 2.46 -4.16
C HIS A 495 -13.02 1.27 -4.55
N VAL A 496 -14.10 1.01 -3.81
CA VAL A 496 -15.09 0.00 -4.17
C VAL A 496 -15.76 0.34 -5.50
N PHE A 497 -16.14 1.61 -5.70
CA PHE A 497 -16.74 2.08 -6.94
C PHE A 497 -15.74 2.06 -8.10
N ASP A 498 -14.51 2.52 -7.88
CA ASP A 498 -13.42 2.47 -8.86
C ASP A 498 -13.15 1.03 -9.31
N HIS A 499 -13.04 0.09 -8.37
CA HIS A 499 -12.82 -1.32 -8.69
C HIS A 499 -13.93 -1.90 -9.59
N TRP A 500 -15.20 -1.56 -9.34
CA TRP A 500 -16.30 -1.90 -10.24
C TRP A 500 -16.12 -1.25 -11.62
N GLU A 501 -15.85 0.05 -11.65
CA GLU A 501 -15.70 0.80 -12.89
C GLU A 501 -14.60 0.24 -13.80
N TYR A 502 -13.48 -0.20 -13.24
CA TYR A 502 -12.37 -0.78 -14.02
C TYR A 502 -12.56 -2.28 -14.30
N SER A 503 -12.98 -3.09 -13.32
CA SER A 503 -13.09 -4.54 -13.47
C SER A 503 -14.33 -5.01 -14.22
N GLN A 504 -15.44 -4.30 -14.10
CA GLN A 504 -16.77 -4.70 -14.58
C GLN A 504 -17.22 -6.08 -14.04
N ASP A 505 -16.70 -6.50 -12.87
CA ASP A 505 -17.07 -7.79 -12.24
C ASP A 505 -18.39 -7.66 -11.45
N ALA A 506 -19.49 -7.96 -12.14
CA ALA A 506 -20.83 -7.94 -11.54
C ALA A 506 -21.00 -8.96 -10.41
N VAL A 507 -20.26 -10.07 -10.42
CA VAL A 507 -20.35 -11.09 -9.37
C VAL A 507 -19.73 -10.58 -8.08
N TRP A 508 -18.55 -9.96 -8.17
CA TRP A 508 -17.91 -9.30 -7.04
C TRP A 508 -18.76 -8.14 -6.52
N LEU A 509 -19.27 -7.29 -7.42
CA LEU A 509 -20.12 -6.17 -7.03
C LEU A 509 -21.33 -6.63 -6.21
N GLN A 510 -22.09 -7.61 -6.71
CA GLN A 510 -23.29 -8.10 -6.02
C GLN A 510 -22.99 -8.79 -4.68
N LYS A 511 -21.90 -9.55 -4.61
CA LYS A 511 -21.57 -10.35 -3.41
C LYS A 511 -20.85 -9.55 -2.33
N GLN A 512 -20.02 -8.59 -2.70
CA GLN A 512 -19.12 -7.91 -1.79
C GLN A 512 -19.16 -6.39 -1.93
N GLY A 513 -19.01 -5.83 -3.13
CA GLY A 513 -18.90 -4.38 -3.35
C GLY A 513 -20.18 -3.62 -2.99
N TYR A 514 -21.32 -4.01 -3.55
CA TYR A 514 -22.59 -3.32 -3.32
C TYR A 514 -23.08 -3.40 -1.85
N PRO A 515 -23.03 -4.56 -1.15
CA PRO A 515 -23.37 -4.62 0.26
C PRO A 515 -22.54 -3.69 1.15
N MET A 516 -21.23 -3.55 0.89
CA MET A 516 -20.39 -2.59 1.61
C MET A 516 -20.81 -1.14 1.32
N LEU A 517 -20.99 -0.80 0.05
CA LEU A 517 -21.39 0.53 -0.40
C LEU A 517 -22.76 0.94 0.16
N LYS A 518 -23.76 0.03 0.08
CA LYS A 518 -25.10 0.25 0.62
C LYS A 518 -25.07 0.51 2.13
N GLY A 519 -24.34 -0.31 2.89
CA GLY A 519 -24.24 -0.16 4.34
C GLY A 519 -23.63 1.18 4.78
N VAL A 520 -22.65 1.71 4.03
CA VAL A 520 -22.12 3.07 4.29
C VAL A 520 -23.14 4.14 3.91
N ALA A 521 -23.88 3.98 2.81
CA ALA A 521 -24.94 4.90 2.43
C ALA A 521 -26.07 4.94 3.47
N GLU A 522 -26.52 3.78 4.00
CA GLU A 522 -27.49 3.67 5.08
C GLU A 522 -27.03 4.40 6.34
N PHE A 523 -25.76 4.25 6.73
CA PHE A 523 -25.19 4.99 7.85
C PHE A 523 -25.32 6.49 7.63
N TRP A 524 -24.84 7.01 6.50
CA TRP A 524 -24.86 8.45 6.23
C TRP A 524 -26.28 9.00 6.06
N LEU A 525 -27.24 8.27 5.47
CA LEU A 525 -28.65 8.66 5.44
C LEU A 525 -29.19 8.94 6.85
N SER A 526 -28.77 8.14 7.83
CA SER A 526 -29.21 8.30 9.22
C SER A 526 -28.49 9.43 9.97
N GLN A 527 -27.32 9.87 9.48
CA GLN A 527 -26.46 10.84 10.17
C GLN A 527 -26.59 12.28 9.65
N LEU A 528 -27.11 12.46 8.43
CA LEU A 528 -27.32 13.79 7.86
C LEU A 528 -28.35 14.58 8.70
N GLN A 529 -28.04 15.85 8.95
CA GLN A 529 -28.85 16.79 9.69
C GLN A 529 -29.26 17.96 8.80
N VAL A 530 -30.44 18.52 9.00
CA VAL A 530 -30.75 19.84 8.41
C VAL A 530 -29.85 20.89 9.05
N ASP A 531 -29.27 21.76 8.25
CA ASP A 531 -28.36 22.81 8.73
C ASP A 531 -29.14 23.87 9.55
N GLU A 532 -29.11 23.71 10.88
CA GLU A 532 -29.74 24.63 11.83
C GLU A 532 -28.87 25.89 12.10
N PHE A 533 -27.59 25.88 11.71
CA PHE A 533 -26.70 27.04 11.86
C PHE A 533 -26.93 28.04 10.73
N SER A 534 -26.74 27.62 9.47
CA SER A 534 -26.92 28.48 8.28
C SER A 534 -28.40 28.67 7.90
N LYS A 535 -29.28 27.75 8.27
CA LYS A 535 -30.71 27.72 8.00
C LYS A 535 -31.07 27.83 6.52
N ASP A 536 -30.20 27.24 5.65
CA ASP A 536 -30.38 27.25 4.20
C ASP A 536 -31.19 26.04 3.68
N GLY A 537 -31.55 25.12 4.56
CA GLY A 537 -32.37 23.91 4.26
C GLY A 537 -31.55 22.77 3.68
N SER A 538 -30.22 22.91 3.56
CA SER A 538 -29.33 21.86 3.14
C SER A 538 -29.17 20.77 4.21
N LEU A 539 -28.69 19.58 3.78
CA LEU A 539 -28.31 18.49 4.67
C LEU A 539 -26.79 18.50 4.86
N VAL A 540 -26.37 18.49 6.12
CA VAL A 540 -24.96 18.50 6.50
C VAL A 540 -24.63 17.38 7.47
N VAL A 541 -23.36 16.98 7.50
CA VAL A 541 -22.79 16.13 8.55
C VAL A 541 -22.49 16.99 9.77
N ASN A 542 -22.96 16.55 10.93
CA ASN A 542 -22.71 17.18 12.23
C ASN A 542 -22.67 16.08 13.33
N PRO A 543 -21.59 15.94 14.12
CA PRO A 543 -20.33 16.66 14.00
C PRO A 543 -19.43 16.09 12.88
N CYS A 544 -18.45 16.88 12.46
CA CYS A 544 -17.37 16.48 11.60
C CYS A 544 -16.07 17.22 11.96
N ASN A 545 -14.94 16.77 11.42
CA ASN A 545 -13.66 17.48 11.45
C ASN A 545 -13.04 17.44 10.06
N SER A 546 -11.92 18.16 9.89
CA SER A 546 -11.06 17.99 8.73
C SER A 546 -9.74 17.35 9.18
N PRO A 547 -9.34 16.21 8.64
CA PRO A 547 -8.06 15.61 9.04
C PRO A 547 -6.86 16.52 8.68
N GLU A 548 -5.94 16.78 9.60
CA GLU A 548 -5.96 16.42 11.03
C GLU A 548 -5.80 17.69 11.86
N HIS A 549 -6.55 18.71 11.54
CA HIS A 549 -6.52 20.02 12.20
C HIS A 549 -7.90 20.69 12.23
N GLY A 550 -7.95 21.89 12.82
CA GLY A 550 -9.15 22.73 12.89
C GLY A 550 -10.18 22.25 13.92
N PRO A 551 -11.40 22.79 13.86
CA PRO A 551 -12.41 22.51 14.85
C PRO A 551 -13.19 21.23 14.57
N THR A 552 -13.77 20.64 15.61
CA THR A 552 -14.98 19.82 15.45
C THR A 552 -16.16 20.76 15.20
N THR A 553 -16.85 20.59 14.07
CA THR A 553 -17.88 21.49 13.56
C THR A 553 -18.93 20.74 12.73
N PHE A 554 -19.56 21.38 11.77
CA PHE A 554 -20.54 20.83 10.84
C PHE A 554 -20.18 21.19 9.38
N GLY A 555 -20.68 20.42 8.42
CA GLY A 555 -20.53 20.74 7.01
C GLY A 555 -19.08 20.82 6.53
N CYS A 556 -18.18 19.96 7.08
CA CYS A 556 -16.80 19.88 6.64
C CYS A 556 -16.74 19.41 5.18
N ALA A 557 -16.02 20.15 4.33
CA ALA A 557 -15.91 19.88 2.89
C ALA A 557 -15.55 18.42 2.60
N HIS A 558 -14.57 17.89 3.32
CA HIS A 558 -14.13 16.51 3.20
C HIS A 558 -15.27 15.49 3.36
N PHE A 559 -16.04 15.59 4.44
CA PHE A 559 -17.14 14.68 4.71
C PHE A 559 -18.26 14.83 3.67
N GLN A 560 -18.64 16.08 3.35
CA GLN A 560 -19.71 16.37 2.40
C GLN A 560 -19.40 15.83 1.00
N GLN A 561 -18.19 16.04 0.52
CA GLN A 561 -17.71 15.55 -0.78
C GLN A 561 -17.70 14.02 -0.84
N LEU A 562 -17.28 13.34 0.24
CA LEU A 562 -17.27 11.87 0.32
C LEU A 562 -18.68 11.29 0.40
N VAL A 563 -19.58 11.88 1.20
CA VAL A 563 -20.99 11.46 1.25
C VAL A 563 -21.66 11.65 -0.12
N TYR A 564 -21.37 12.77 -0.79
CA TYR A 564 -21.83 13.02 -2.14
C TYR A 564 -21.37 11.89 -3.10
N GLN A 565 -20.09 11.50 -3.06
CA GLN A 565 -19.56 10.40 -3.89
C GLN A 565 -20.22 9.05 -3.57
N VAL A 566 -20.45 8.75 -2.28
CA VAL A 566 -21.12 7.50 -1.86
C VAL A 566 -22.54 7.43 -2.42
N PHE A 567 -23.30 8.54 -2.34
CA PHE A 567 -24.68 8.57 -2.84
C PHE A 567 -24.74 8.47 -4.38
N GLU A 568 -23.89 9.19 -5.09
CA GLU A 568 -23.76 9.04 -6.55
C GLU A 568 -23.36 7.62 -6.95
N ALA A 569 -22.36 7.04 -6.28
CA ALA A 569 -21.87 5.71 -6.57
C ALA A 569 -22.93 4.63 -6.34
N VAL A 570 -23.62 4.66 -5.19
CA VAL A 570 -24.65 3.63 -4.88
C VAL A 570 -25.81 3.68 -5.87
N LEU A 571 -26.22 4.88 -6.31
CA LEU A 571 -27.25 5.05 -7.33
C LEU A 571 -26.79 4.62 -8.73
N SER A 572 -25.51 4.87 -9.06
CA SER A 572 -24.97 4.49 -10.38
C SER A 572 -24.85 2.98 -10.57
N VAL A 573 -24.69 2.23 -9.48
CA VAL A 573 -24.51 0.76 -9.54
C VAL A 573 -25.71 -0.04 -8.98
N GLU A 574 -26.83 0.61 -8.62
CA GLU A 574 -27.99 -0.05 -7.98
C GLU A 574 -28.49 -1.26 -8.76
N THR A 575 -28.67 -1.13 -10.08
CA THR A 575 -29.17 -2.20 -10.94
C THR A 575 -28.16 -3.33 -11.08
N ALA A 576 -26.89 -3.02 -11.27
CA ALA A 576 -25.79 -4.01 -11.37
C ALA A 576 -25.56 -4.71 -10.02
N GLY A 577 -25.74 -3.98 -8.90
CA GLY A 577 -25.67 -4.51 -7.54
C GLY A 577 -26.85 -5.41 -7.13
N GLY A 578 -27.90 -5.44 -7.94
CA GLY A 578 -29.09 -6.25 -7.67
C GLY A 578 -30.04 -5.60 -6.64
N GLU A 579 -30.03 -4.28 -6.51
CA GLU A 579 -30.91 -3.55 -5.57
C GLU A 579 -32.38 -3.64 -6.00
N ALA A 580 -33.23 -4.01 -5.07
CA ALA A 580 -34.68 -4.08 -5.24
C ALA A 580 -35.45 -3.16 -4.28
N ASP A 581 -34.76 -2.45 -3.36
CA ASP A 581 -35.36 -1.57 -2.35
C ASP A 581 -35.59 -0.18 -2.91
N GLY A 582 -36.79 0.04 -3.49
CA GLY A 582 -37.19 1.33 -4.04
C GLY A 582 -37.30 2.44 -2.98
N GLU A 583 -37.51 2.12 -1.69
CA GLU A 583 -37.55 3.11 -0.62
C GLU A 583 -36.11 3.61 -0.32
N PHE A 584 -35.13 2.72 -0.26
CA PHE A 584 -33.72 3.10 -0.09
C PHE A 584 -33.25 4.03 -1.22
N VAL A 585 -33.48 3.66 -2.47
CA VAL A 585 -33.12 4.47 -3.65
C VAL A 585 -33.81 5.85 -3.62
N THR A 586 -35.08 5.90 -3.22
CA THR A 586 -35.84 7.15 -3.07
C THR A 586 -35.22 8.03 -1.97
N ASN A 587 -34.84 7.46 -0.83
CA ASN A 587 -34.24 8.17 0.28
C ASN A 587 -32.86 8.72 -0.08
N VAL A 588 -32.01 7.93 -0.76
CA VAL A 588 -30.70 8.41 -1.26
C VAL A 588 -30.90 9.56 -2.26
N THR A 589 -31.78 9.39 -3.24
CA THR A 589 -32.02 10.41 -4.28
C THR A 589 -32.54 11.72 -3.68
N SER A 590 -33.49 11.65 -2.73
CA SER A 590 -34.04 12.84 -2.09
C SER A 590 -33.02 13.55 -1.19
N SER A 591 -32.20 12.79 -0.50
CA SER A 591 -31.12 13.34 0.33
C SER A 591 -30.02 13.97 -0.52
N LEU A 592 -29.62 13.33 -1.62
CA LEU A 592 -28.65 13.85 -2.58
C LEU A 592 -29.07 15.21 -3.17
N ALA A 593 -30.37 15.40 -3.45
CA ALA A 593 -30.89 16.66 -3.95
C ALA A 593 -30.80 17.83 -2.96
N ARG A 594 -30.74 17.54 -1.67
CA ARG A 594 -30.63 18.52 -0.58
C ARG A 594 -29.23 18.59 0.04
N LEU A 595 -28.36 17.65 -0.29
CA LEU A 595 -27.03 17.54 0.31
C LEU A 595 -26.21 18.80 0.03
N ASP A 596 -25.61 19.38 1.06
CA ASP A 596 -24.48 20.28 0.90
C ASP A 596 -23.32 19.48 0.31
N LYS A 597 -22.81 19.93 -0.84
CA LYS A 597 -21.82 19.18 -1.63
C LYS A 597 -20.38 19.46 -1.21
N GLY A 598 -20.17 20.26 -0.15
CA GLY A 598 -18.83 20.57 0.36
C GLY A 598 -18.03 21.46 -0.59
N PHE A 599 -18.70 22.35 -1.34
CA PHE A 599 -18.05 23.35 -2.19
C PHE A 599 -18.57 24.75 -1.86
N HIS A 600 -17.74 25.50 -1.16
CA HIS A 600 -17.96 26.90 -0.83
C HIS A 600 -16.70 27.69 -1.17
N ILE A 601 -16.84 28.89 -1.68
CA ILE A 601 -15.73 29.80 -1.96
C ILE A 601 -15.66 30.81 -0.84
N GLY A 602 -14.48 30.95 -0.23
CA GLY A 602 -14.22 31.90 0.86
C GLY A 602 -13.77 33.28 0.38
N ASP A 603 -13.48 34.15 1.34
CA ASP A 603 -13.24 35.61 1.10
C ASP A 603 -12.01 35.89 0.22
N TRP A 604 -11.04 34.98 0.13
CA TRP A 604 -9.85 35.15 -0.71
C TRP A 604 -9.86 34.24 -1.96
N GLY A 605 -11.02 33.69 -2.34
CA GLY A 605 -11.23 32.93 -3.56
C GLY A 605 -10.89 31.44 -3.47
N GLN A 606 -10.57 30.92 -2.28
CA GLN A 606 -10.26 29.50 -2.03
C GLN A 606 -11.52 28.64 -1.95
N ILE A 607 -11.36 27.32 -2.17
CA ILE A 607 -12.31 26.35 -1.64
C ILE A 607 -12.18 26.30 -0.11
N LYS A 608 -13.31 26.43 0.59
CA LYS A 608 -13.35 26.36 2.05
C LYS A 608 -13.24 24.94 2.57
N GLU A 609 -12.57 24.79 3.69
CA GLU A 609 -12.43 23.50 4.36
C GLU A 609 -13.62 23.18 5.28
N TRP A 610 -14.26 24.22 5.81
CA TRP A 610 -15.46 24.13 6.65
C TRP A 610 -16.57 25.06 6.15
N LYS A 611 -17.83 24.69 6.38
CA LYS A 611 -18.99 25.55 6.06
C LYS A 611 -19.09 26.77 6.96
N LEU A 612 -18.35 26.81 8.07
CA LEU A 612 -18.30 27.94 8.98
C LEU A 612 -18.01 29.27 8.24
N PRO A 613 -18.61 30.41 8.64
CA PRO A 613 -18.21 31.72 8.13
C PRO A 613 -16.74 32.02 8.35
N ASP A 614 -16.11 32.78 7.41
CA ASP A 614 -14.69 33.15 7.49
C ASP A 614 -14.34 33.94 8.75
N SER A 615 -15.34 34.62 9.34
CA SER A 615 -15.20 35.32 10.63
C SER A 615 -14.81 34.42 11.81
N PHE A 616 -14.93 33.10 11.70
CA PHE A 616 -14.42 32.17 12.71
C PHE A 616 -12.90 32.00 12.65
N GLY A 617 -12.23 32.44 11.56
CA GLY A 617 -10.77 32.51 11.45
C GLY A 617 -10.07 31.16 11.26
N TYR A 618 -10.74 30.11 10.79
CA TYR A 618 -10.13 28.82 10.54
C TYR A 618 -9.56 28.68 9.12
N ASP A 619 -10.18 29.32 8.10
CA ASP A 619 -9.66 29.38 6.74
C ASP A 619 -8.76 30.61 6.54
N PHE A 620 -7.45 30.43 6.48
CA PHE A 620 -6.47 31.52 6.33
C PHE A 620 -5.49 31.29 5.16
N THR A 621 -4.88 32.36 4.66
CA THR A 621 -4.16 32.37 3.39
C THR A 621 -2.84 31.63 3.35
N ASN A 622 -2.24 31.30 4.49
CA ASN A 622 -0.94 30.61 4.62
C ASN A 622 -1.08 29.35 5.47
N ASP A 623 -2.13 28.58 5.20
CA ASP A 623 -2.37 27.32 5.87
C ASP A 623 -1.53 26.23 5.21
N THR A 624 -0.36 25.95 5.78
CA THR A 624 0.62 25.01 5.25
C THR A 624 0.41 23.56 5.72
N HIS A 625 -0.74 23.24 6.30
CA HIS A 625 -1.04 21.87 6.77
C HIS A 625 -0.82 20.82 5.68
N ARG A 626 -0.38 19.62 6.08
CA ARG A 626 -0.02 18.53 5.16
C ARG A 626 -1.19 17.93 4.38
N HIS A 627 -2.40 17.86 4.98
CA HIS A 627 -3.58 17.31 4.32
C HIS A 627 -4.21 18.29 3.32
N LEU A 628 -4.84 17.73 2.28
CA LEU A 628 -5.65 18.41 1.29
C LEU A 628 -7.10 17.93 1.39
N SER A 629 -7.62 17.84 2.61
CA SER A 629 -8.89 17.18 2.91
C SER A 629 -10.06 17.78 2.13
N GLU A 630 -10.09 19.09 1.97
CA GLU A 630 -11.10 19.84 1.21
C GLU A 630 -11.02 19.62 -0.31
N LEU A 631 -9.93 19.04 -0.78
CA LEU A 631 -9.72 18.72 -2.20
C LEU A 631 -9.95 17.23 -2.51
N VAL A 632 -10.47 16.44 -1.57
CA VAL A 632 -10.71 15.01 -1.78
C VAL A 632 -11.61 14.73 -2.99
N GLY A 633 -12.60 15.56 -3.23
CA GLY A 633 -13.48 15.48 -4.40
C GLY A 633 -12.87 16.02 -5.70
N TRP A 634 -11.73 16.71 -5.62
CA TRP A 634 -10.92 17.07 -6.78
C TRP A 634 -10.01 15.90 -7.16
N TYR A 635 -9.17 15.43 -6.24
CA TYR A 635 -8.33 14.23 -6.35
C TYR A 635 -8.07 13.64 -4.95
N PRO A 636 -8.13 12.31 -4.75
CA PRO A 636 -8.35 11.24 -5.76
C PRO A 636 -9.81 11.10 -6.22
N GLY A 637 -10.75 11.66 -5.48
CA GLY A 637 -12.17 11.62 -5.80
C GLY A 637 -12.54 12.43 -7.04
N TYR A 638 -13.85 12.54 -7.25
CA TYR A 638 -14.41 13.10 -8.47
C TYR A 638 -15.72 13.86 -8.24
N SER A 639 -16.15 14.07 -6.97
CA SER A 639 -17.37 14.85 -6.67
C SER A 639 -17.27 16.31 -7.16
N LEU A 640 -16.09 16.94 -7.03
CA LEU A 640 -15.84 18.27 -7.57
C LEU A 640 -15.45 18.21 -9.05
N SER A 641 -14.43 17.38 -9.38
CA SER A 641 -13.86 17.37 -10.73
C SER A 641 -14.81 16.87 -11.80
N SER A 642 -15.70 15.90 -11.47
CA SER A 642 -16.67 15.32 -12.41
C SER A 642 -18.11 15.72 -12.09
N PHE A 643 -18.66 15.26 -10.96
CA PHE A 643 -20.09 15.37 -10.68
C PHE A 643 -20.60 16.82 -10.59
N MET A 644 -19.72 17.75 -10.26
CA MET A 644 -19.98 19.19 -10.33
C MET A 644 -19.44 19.85 -11.62
N GLY A 645 -18.88 19.07 -12.55
CA GLY A 645 -18.32 19.58 -13.79
C GLY A 645 -17.05 20.42 -13.61
N GLY A 646 -16.36 20.28 -12.48
CA GLY A 646 -15.23 21.13 -12.09
C GLY A 646 -14.06 21.08 -13.06
N TYR A 647 -13.83 19.94 -13.72
CA TYR A 647 -12.73 19.80 -14.67
C TYR A 647 -12.85 20.75 -15.88
N SER A 648 -14.08 21.19 -16.22
CA SER A 648 -14.34 22.17 -17.28
C SER A 648 -14.85 23.53 -16.75
N ASN A 649 -14.84 23.75 -15.43
CA ASN A 649 -15.33 24.96 -14.78
C ASN A 649 -14.19 25.76 -14.14
N SER A 650 -13.82 26.89 -14.74
CA SER A 650 -12.72 27.74 -14.27
C SER A 650 -12.92 28.24 -12.84
N THR A 651 -14.15 28.52 -12.41
CA THR A 651 -14.42 28.97 -11.03
C THR A 651 -14.02 27.92 -9.99
N ILE A 652 -14.33 26.64 -10.27
CA ILE A 652 -13.92 25.54 -9.39
C ILE A 652 -12.40 25.32 -9.45
N GLN A 653 -11.82 25.36 -10.66
CA GLN A 653 -10.38 25.22 -10.86
C GLN A 653 -9.60 26.31 -10.13
N ASP A 654 -10.04 27.57 -10.24
CA ASP A 654 -9.41 28.72 -9.58
C ASP A 654 -9.47 28.56 -8.06
N ALA A 655 -10.61 28.16 -7.49
CA ALA A 655 -10.76 27.95 -6.05
C ALA A 655 -9.87 26.80 -5.53
N VAL A 656 -9.76 25.71 -6.27
CA VAL A 656 -8.83 24.60 -5.97
C VAL A 656 -7.37 25.05 -6.04
N ALA A 657 -7.01 25.82 -7.08
CA ALA A 657 -5.65 26.34 -7.25
C ALA A 657 -5.27 27.31 -6.12
N GLN A 658 -6.18 28.21 -5.71
CA GLN A 658 -5.97 29.12 -4.59
C GLN A 658 -5.68 28.36 -3.29
N LYS A 659 -6.40 27.28 -3.02
CA LYS A 659 -6.14 26.47 -1.82
C LYS A 659 -4.80 25.74 -1.91
N LEU A 660 -4.44 25.19 -3.06
CA LEU A 660 -3.12 24.57 -3.28
C LEU A 660 -1.97 25.57 -3.09
N TYR A 661 -2.14 26.83 -3.55
CA TYR A 661 -1.16 27.90 -3.29
C TYR A 661 -1.01 28.19 -1.79
N SER A 662 -2.11 28.22 -1.05
CA SER A 662 -2.10 28.39 0.41
C SER A 662 -1.39 27.24 1.12
N ARG A 663 -1.64 25.99 0.70
CA ARG A 663 -0.97 24.78 1.24
C ARG A 663 0.53 24.74 0.94
N GLY A 664 1.01 25.52 -0.05
CA GLY A 664 2.41 25.60 -0.44
C GLY A 664 3.00 24.29 -0.97
N GLU A 665 4.33 24.21 -0.99
CA GLU A 665 5.12 23.10 -1.57
C GLU A 665 5.28 21.91 -0.62
N GLY A 666 4.65 21.89 0.55
CA GLY A 666 4.84 20.81 1.52
C GLY A 666 6.22 20.78 2.18
N ASN A 667 6.73 21.96 2.56
CA ASN A 667 8.05 22.16 3.16
C ASN A 667 8.03 22.80 4.56
N ALA A 668 6.85 23.08 5.10
CA ALA A 668 6.70 23.57 6.46
C ALA A 668 6.88 22.43 7.47
N GLU A 669 7.09 22.75 8.75
CA GLU A 669 7.37 21.79 9.82
C GLU A 669 6.30 20.68 9.91
N ASP A 670 5.02 21.04 9.83
CA ASP A 670 3.89 20.08 9.84
C ASP A 670 3.42 19.65 8.45
N ALA A 671 4.15 20.00 7.40
CA ALA A 671 3.72 19.79 6.00
C ALA A 671 4.69 18.94 5.17
N ASN A 672 5.83 18.52 5.73
CA ASN A 672 6.91 17.91 4.96
C ASN A 672 6.74 16.40 4.72
N ALA A 673 5.51 15.88 4.76
CA ALA A 673 5.26 14.47 4.50
C ALA A 673 5.39 14.12 3.00
N GLY A 674 6.00 12.96 2.70
CA GLY A 674 6.17 12.47 1.33
C GLY A 674 4.84 12.28 0.61
N TRP A 675 3.88 11.64 1.27
CA TRP A 675 2.52 11.44 0.73
C TRP A 675 1.80 12.76 0.45
N ALA A 676 2.07 13.82 1.22
CA ALA A 676 1.45 15.12 1.01
C ALA A 676 1.92 15.79 -0.30
N LYS A 677 3.20 15.61 -0.67
CA LYS A 677 3.76 16.14 -1.92
C LYS A 677 3.21 15.41 -3.15
N VAL A 678 3.15 14.07 -3.11
CA VAL A 678 2.58 13.30 -4.23
C VAL A 678 1.09 13.55 -4.41
N TRP A 679 0.34 13.83 -3.32
CA TRP A 679 -1.05 14.25 -3.41
C TRP A 679 -1.19 15.64 -4.07
N ARG A 680 -0.34 16.61 -3.71
CA ARG A 680 -0.27 17.90 -4.38
C ARG A 680 0.04 17.76 -5.87
N SER A 681 1.02 16.91 -6.21
CA SER A 681 1.39 16.60 -7.58
C SER A 681 0.18 16.12 -8.41
N ALA A 682 -0.59 15.17 -7.88
CA ALA A 682 -1.79 14.66 -8.55
C ALA A 682 -2.90 15.73 -8.68
N CYS A 683 -3.10 16.58 -7.66
CA CYS A 683 -4.05 17.68 -7.73
C CYS A 683 -3.68 18.70 -8.81
N TRP A 684 -2.41 19.08 -8.91
CA TRP A 684 -1.90 19.98 -9.94
C TRP A 684 -1.97 19.36 -11.35
N ALA A 685 -1.70 18.05 -11.47
CA ALA A 685 -1.84 17.34 -12.74
C ALA A 685 -3.29 17.41 -13.25
N ARG A 686 -4.29 17.23 -12.36
CA ARG A 686 -5.71 17.32 -12.72
C ARG A 686 -6.14 18.78 -13.04
N LEU A 687 -5.38 19.77 -12.60
CA LEU A 687 -5.53 21.18 -13.06
C LEU A 687 -4.82 21.46 -14.39
N ASN A 688 -4.24 20.44 -15.03
CA ASN A 688 -3.41 20.57 -16.23
C ASN A 688 -2.16 21.47 -16.03
N ASN A 689 -1.71 21.63 -14.78
CA ASN A 689 -0.53 22.41 -14.44
C ASN A 689 0.70 21.52 -14.39
N THR A 690 1.30 21.29 -15.54
CA THR A 690 2.46 20.39 -15.73
C THR A 690 3.66 20.80 -14.87
N GLU A 691 3.97 22.10 -14.79
CA GLU A 691 5.14 22.60 -14.06
C GLU A 691 5.05 22.26 -12.56
N ARG A 692 3.91 22.59 -11.93
CA ARG A 692 3.72 22.35 -10.50
C ARG A 692 3.54 20.85 -10.19
N ALA A 693 2.82 20.12 -11.04
CA ALA A 693 2.67 18.69 -10.87
C ALA A 693 4.04 17.98 -10.87
N HIS A 694 4.88 18.27 -11.85
CA HIS A 694 6.21 17.69 -11.94
C HIS A 694 7.16 18.19 -10.85
N PHE A 695 7.05 19.47 -10.44
CA PHE A 695 7.82 19.97 -9.31
C PHE A 695 7.53 19.20 -8.02
N GLU A 696 6.26 19.00 -7.66
CA GLU A 696 5.87 18.31 -6.44
C GLU A 696 6.29 16.84 -6.45
N LEU A 697 6.19 16.15 -7.60
CA LEU A 697 6.71 14.80 -7.76
C LEU A 697 8.21 14.74 -7.47
N ARG A 698 8.98 15.63 -8.09
CA ARG A 698 10.43 15.71 -7.90
C ARG A 698 10.79 16.10 -6.46
N TYR A 699 10.01 16.98 -5.85
CA TYR A 699 10.25 17.44 -4.48
C TYR A 699 9.97 16.32 -3.46
N ALA A 700 9.01 15.43 -3.71
CA ALA A 700 8.83 14.23 -2.91
C ALA A 700 10.05 13.31 -2.99
N ILE A 701 10.59 13.06 -4.21
CA ILE A 701 11.78 12.23 -4.41
C ILE A 701 12.99 12.82 -3.69
N ASP A 702 13.27 14.09 -3.91
CA ASP A 702 14.40 14.82 -3.33
C ASP A 702 14.42 14.81 -1.80
N THR A 703 13.25 14.95 -1.18
CA THR A 703 13.15 15.21 0.27
C THR A 703 12.83 13.95 1.09
N ASN A 704 12.04 13.02 0.53
CA ASN A 704 11.41 11.97 1.32
C ASN A 704 11.86 10.54 0.95
N PHE A 705 12.70 10.34 -0.06
CA PHE A 705 13.13 8.99 -0.46
C PHE A 705 14.50 8.64 0.07
N ALA A 706 14.61 7.44 0.66
CA ALA A 706 15.85 6.89 1.20
C ALA A 706 16.67 6.15 0.13
N ASP A 707 17.88 5.75 0.46
CA ASP A 707 18.87 5.12 -0.42
C ASP A 707 18.35 3.89 -1.18
N ASN A 708 17.43 3.13 -0.60
CA ASN A 708 16.80 1.97 -1.20
C ASN A 708 15.49 2.28 -1.94
N GLY A 709 15.11 3.54 -2.06
CA GLY A 709 13.87 3.98 -2.69
C GLY A 709 12.63 3.90 -1.81
N PHE A 710 12.73 3.56 -0.53
CA PHE A 710 11.61 3.66 0.40
C PHE A 710 11.29 5.11 0.75
N SER A 711 10.02 5.42 0.88
CA SER A 711 9.58 6.76 1.30
C SER A 711 9.56 6.90 2.83
N MET A 712 9.96 8.09 3.30
CA MET A 712 9.97 8.46 4.70
C MET A 712 8.92 9.53 4.98
N TYR A 713 8.44 9.58 6.23
CA TYR A 713 7.35 10.49 6.59
C TYR A 713 7.71 11.96 6.34
N SER A 714 8.74 12.48 6.99
CA SER A 714 9.11 13.90 6.91
C SER A 714 10.63 14.07 6.75
N GLY A 715 11.09 13.95 5.50
CA GLY A 715 12.52 13.90 5.21
C GLY A 715 13.14 12.53 5.49
N THR A 716 14.37 12.32 5.04
CA THR A 716 15.01 11.01 5.00
C THR A 716 15.32 10.39 6.37
N ASN A 717 15.37 11.17 7.46
CA ASN A 717 15.72 10.70 8.80
C ASN A 717 14.52 10.44 9.72
N THR A 718 13.32 10.44 9.19
CA THR A 718 12.09 10.20 9.96
C THR A 718 11.60 8.77 9.79
N PRO A 719 10.56 8.34 10.49
CA PRO A 719 10.03 6.98 10.35
C PRO A 719 9.66 6.63 8.92
N PHE A 720 9.87 5.37 8.57
CA PHE A 720 9.39 4.78 7.31
C PHE A 720 7.87 4.82 7.24
N GLN A 721 7.36 5.22 6.09
CA GLN A 721 5.95 5.21 5.75
C GLN A 721 5.81 4.99 4.25
N ILE A 722 5.15 3.88 3.84
CA ILE A 722 5.18 3.42 2.45
C ILE A 722 4.29 4.23 1.50
N ASP A 723 3.42 5.07 2.03
CA ASP A 723 2.34 5.70 1.28
C ASP A 723 2.83 6.48 0.05
N ALA A 724 3.90 7.26 0.19
CA ALA A 724 4.44 8.03 -0.94
C ALA A 724 5.08 7.14 -2.02
N ASN A 725 5.54 5.92 -1.67
CA ASN A 725 5.95 4.96 -2.68
C ASN A 725 4.80 4.62 -3.63
N TYR A 726 3.62 4.32 -3.10
CA TYR A 726 2.43 4.05 -3.92
C TYR A 726 1.87 5.34 -4.53
N GLY A 727 1.93 6.45 -3.77
CA GLY A 727 1.44 7.76 -4.20
C GLY A 727 2.19 8.34 -5.41
N ILE A 728 3.49 8.03 -5.60
CA ILE A 728 4.21 8.36 -6.86
C ILE A 728 3.48 7.78 -8.06
N GLY A 729 3.02 6.53 -7.97
CA GLY A 729 2.26 5.90 -9.04
C GLY A 729 0.98 6.68 -9.37
N GLY A 730 0.21 7.08 -8.35
CA GLY A 730 -1.00 7.90 -8.53
C GLY A 730 -0.71 9.28 -9.13
N ALA A 731 0.38 9.94 -8.71
CA ALA A 731 0.81 11.24 -9.26
C ALA A 731 1.19 11.13 -10.74
N VAL A 732 2.00 10.13 -11.10
CA VAL A 732 2.40 9.86 -12.50
C VAL A 732 1.19 9.54 -13.36
N LEU A 733 0.29 8.63 -12.91
CA LEU A 733 -0.94 8.32 -13.64
C LEU A 733 -1.81 9.56 -13.86
N SER A 734 -1.87 10.48 -12.87
CA SER A 734 -2.61 11.74 -13.02
C SER A 734 -2.01 12.68 -14.07
N MET A 735 -0.70 12.59 -14.34
CA MET A 735 -0.04 13.30 -15.45
C MET A 735 -0.34 12.66 -16.80
N LEU A 736 -0.56 11.35 -16.82
CA LEU A 736 -0.78 10.54 -18.02
C LEU A 736 -2.24 10.55 -18.49
N ILE A 737 -3.22 10.58 -17.56
CA ILE A 737 -4.62 10.40 -17.90
C ILE A 737 -5.57 11.13 -16.94
N VAL A 738 -6.66 11.67 -17.51
CA VAL A 738 -7.88 12.04 -16.78
C VAL A 738 -9.02 11.18 -17.33
N ASP A 739 -9.44 10.19 -16.55
CA ASP A 739 -10.58 9.30 -16.80
C ASP A 739 -11.54 9.39 -15.62
N LEU A 740 -12.58 10.20 -15.76
CA LEU A 740 -13.54 10.52 -14.70
C LEU A 740 -14.86 9.77 -14.91
N PRO A 741 -15.51 9.25 -13.85
CA PRO A 741 -16.86 8.70 -13.96
C PRO A 741 -17.87 9.81 -14.25
N THR A 742 -19.02 9.46 -14.82
CA THR A 742 -20.16 10.37 -14.98
C THR A 742 -21.04 10.36 -13.72
N ALA A 743 -21.74 11.45 -13.44
CA ALA A 743 -22.75 11.51 -12.38
C ALA A 743 -23.94 10.58 -12.69
N PHE A 744 -24.62 10.14 -11.63
CA PHE A 744 -25.86 9.37 -11.80
C PHE A 744 -26.86 10.09 -12.70
N ARG A 745 -27.40 9.37 -13.70
CA ARG A 745 -28.30 9.89 -14.75
C ARG A 745 -27.65 10.81 -15.81
N ASP A 746 -26.34 11.03 -15.76
CA ASP A 746 -25.66 11.68 -16.86
C ASP A 746 -25.38 10.63 -17.96
N ASN A 747 -26.11 10.75 -19.07
CA ASN A 747 -25.97 9.87 -20.23
C ASN A 747 -25.03 10.44 -21.31
N SER A 748 -24.23 11.43 -20.99
CA SER A 748 -23.26 11.99 -21.94
C SER A 748 -22.17 10.99 -22.29
N THR A 749 -21.66 11.03 -23.52
CA THR A 749 -20.50 10.24 -23.91
C THR A 749 -19.29 10.70 -23.11
N ARG A 750 -18.69 9.78 -22.34
CA ARG A 750 -17.51 10.07 -21.53
C ARG A 750 -16.32 10.44 -22.41
N THR A 751 -15.59 11.46 -21.99
CA THR A 751 -14.36 11.90 -22.66
C THR A 751 -13.18 11.64 -21.74
N VAL A 752 -12.19 10.88 -22.23
CA VAL A 752 -10.91 10.64 -21.58
C VAL A 752 -9.86 11.57 -22.19
N ILE A 753 -9.05 12.19 -21.33
CA ILE A 753 -7.98 13.08 -21.76
C ILE A 753 -6.65 12.40 -21.48
N LEU A 754 -5.84 12.21 -22.52
CA LEU A 754 -4.49 11.66 -22.42
C LEU A 754 -3.46 12.79 -22.38
N GLY A 755 -2.48 12.63 -21.48
CA GLY A 755 -1.37 13.55 -21.31
C GLY A 755 -1.75 14.91 -20.76
N PRO A 756 -2.67 15.03 -19.76
CA PRO A 756 -3.07 16.36 -19.24
C PRO A 756 -1.89 17.16 -18.70
N ALA A 757 -0.87 16.49 -18.15
CA ALA A 757 0.27 17.14 -17.52
C ALA A 757 1.61 16.39 -17.70
N ILE A 758 1.83 15.74 -18.84
CA ILE A 758 3.13 15.11 -19.15
C ILE A 758 4.20 16.19 -19.28
N PRO A 759 5.27 16.15 -18.45
CA PRO A 759 6.31 17.16 -18.52
C PRO A 759 7.23 16.95 -19.73
N ALA A 760 7.61 18.04 -20.41
CA ALA A 760 8.57 17.97 -21.52
C ALA A 760 9.94 17.40 -21.09
N ALA A 761 10.28 17.52 -19.79
CA ALA A 761 11.48 16.92 -19.22
C ALA A 761 11.55 15.38 -19.35
N TRP A 762 10.41 14.70 -19.52
CA TRP A 762 10.40 13.26 -19.79
C TRP A 762 10.83 12.91 -21.22
N GLY A 763 10.82 13.87 -22.15
CA GLY A 763 11.00 13.60 -23.57
C GLY A 763 9.82 12.79 -24.13
N GLY A 764 10.02 12.15 -25.27
CA GLY A 764 9.05 11.19 -25.81
C GLY A 764 8.95 9.94 -24.96
N GLY A 765 7.79 9.28 -24.98
CA GLY A 765 7.56 8.06 -24.22
C GLY A 765 6.30 7.31 -24.66
N ASP A 766 6.05 6.16 -24.05
CA ASP A 766 4.86 5.36 -24.32
C ASP A 766 4.29 4.70 -23.05
N VAL A 767 2.99 4.43 -23.10
CA VAL A 767 2.23 3.64 -22.13
C VAL A 767 1.53 2.52 -22.86
N LYS A 768 1.53 1.32 -22.25
CA LYS A 768 0.76 0.17 -22.73
C LYS A 768 -0.04 -0.47 -21.62
N GLY A 769 -1.25 -0.91 -21.94
CA GLY A 769 -2.10 -1.64 -21.02
C GLY A 769 -2.75 -0.78 -19.92
N LEU A 770 -2.91 0.53 -20.10
CA LEU A 770 -3.59 1.39 -19.13
C LEU A 770 -5.10 1.10 -19.16
N ALA A 771 -5.63 0.62 -18.02
CA ALA A 771 -7.05 0.30 -17.92
C ALA A 771 -7.92 1.56 -17.88
N LEU A 772 -9.13 1.43 -18.42
CA LEU A 772 -10.14 2.50 -18.52
C LEU A 772 -11.41 2.14 -17.76
N ARG A 773 -12.07 3.13 -17.18
CA ARG A 773 -13.38 2.98 -16.57
C ARG A 773 -14.40 2.45 -17.59
N GLY A 774 -15.29 1.55 -17.17
CA GLY A 774 -16.23 0.85 -18.04
C GLY A 774 -15.58 -0.26 -18.88
N GLY A 775 -14.36 -0.68 -18.50
CA GLY A 775 -13.58 -1.76 -19.09
C GLY A 775 -12.76 -1.35 -20.33
N GLY A 776 -11.84 -2.22 -20.72
CA GLY A 776 -10.88 -2.02 -21.81
C GLY A 776 -9.62 -1.28 -21.39
N PHE A 777 -8.72 -1.11 -22.36
CA PHE A 777 -7.38 -0.57 -22.15
C PHE A 777 -7.04 0.44 -23.25
N VAL A 778 -6.09 1.34 -22.95
CA VAL A 778 -5.50 2.24 -23.93
C VAL A 778 -3.98 2.12 -23.92
N ASP A 779 -3.41 2.01 -25.13
CA ASP A 779 -1.98 2.25 -25.37
C ASP A 779 -1.83 3.62 -26.02
N PHE A 780 -0.79 4.36 -25.69
CA PHE A 780 -0.53 5.66 -26.32
C PHE A 780 0.94 6.06 -26.25
N GLU A 781 1.31 6.99 -27.13
CA GLU A 781 2.65 7.56 -27.21
C GLU A 781 2.59 9.08 -27.33
N TRP A 782 3.64 9.76 -26.83
CA TRP A 782 3.76 11.21 -26.88
C TRP A 782 5.13 11.65 -27.37
N ASN A 783 5.19 12.89 -27.83
CA ASN A 783 6.39 13.54 -28.35
C ASN A 783 7.22 14.23 -27.25
N ASP A 784 8.36 14.83 -27.63
CA ASP A 784 9.29 15.49 -26.69
C ASP A 784 8.67 16.72 -25.97
N GLU A 785 7.56 17.27 -26.45
CA GLU A 785 6.81 18.33 -25.76
C GLU A 785 5.75 17.81 -24.78
N GLY A 786 5.67 16.49 -24.59
CA GLY A 786 4.67 15.86 -23.72
C GLY A 786 3.25 15.87 -24.30
N THR A 787 3.10 15.99 -25.63
CA THR A 787 1.81 15.96 -26.30
C THR A 787 1.55 14.56 -26.85
N VAL A 788 0.42 13.94 -26.46
CA VAL A 788 0.02 12.62 -26.96
C VAL A 788 -0.36 12.75 -28.44
N THR A 789 0.31 11.95 -29.26
CA THR A 789 0.19 11.98 -30.73
C THR A 789 -0.56 10.80 -31.32
N LYS A 790 -0.65 9.70 -30.57
CA LYS A 790 -1.30 8.47 -30.98
C LYS A 790 -1.90 7.73 -29.79
N ALA A 791 -3.08 7.12 -29.98
CA ALA A 791 -3.70 6.24 -29.01
C ALA A 791 -4.37 5.06 -29.72
N GLU A 792 -4.35 3.90 -29.07
CA GLU A 792 -5.01 2.67 -29.52
C GLU A 792 -5.88 2.10 -28.38
N LEU A 793 -7.17 2.00 -28.64
CA LEU A 793 -8.15 1.38 -27.74
C LEU A 793 -8.18 -0.13 -27.93
N LYS A 794 -8.24 -0.88 -26.82
CA LYS A 794 -8.28 -2.33 -26.81
C LYS A 794 -9.41 -2.85 -25.92
N ASN A 795 -10.09 -3.92 -26.38
CA ASN A 795 -11.10 -4.67 -25.62
C ASN A 795 -12.21 -3.79 -25.01
N ARG A 796 -12.70 -2.81 -25.79
CA ARG A 796 -13.75 -1.90 -25.33
C ARG A 796 -15.05 -2.10 -26.06
N SER A 797 -16.17 -2.07 -25.32
CA SER A 797 -17.53 -2.22 -25.85
C SER A 797 -18.46 -1.03 -25.57
N THR A 798 -18.02 -0.08 -24.71
CA THR A 798 -18.85 1.08 -24.33
C THR A 798 -18.37 2.35 -25.02
N SER A 799 -19.32 3.24 -25.38
CA SER A 799 -19.03 4.50 -26.06
C SER A 799 -18.07 5.39 -25.26
N LEU A 800 -17.03 5.89 -25.92
CA LEU A 800 -15.96 6.69 -25.33
C LEU A 800 -15.28 7.56 -26.38
N ARG A 801 -14.91 8.79 -26.01
CA ARG A 801 -14.02 9.66 -26.79
C ARG A 801 -12.68 9.82 -26.08
N ILE A 802 -11.58 9.67 -26.82
CA ILE A 802 -10.24 9.93 -26.32
C ILE A 802 -9.68 11.14 -27.05
N VAL A 803 -9.25 12.14 -26.27
CA VAL A 803 -8.60 13.35 -26.77
C VAL A 803 -7.25 13.54 -26.07
N ASN A 804 -6.35 14.31 -26.69
CA ASN A 804 -5.17 14.81 -25.98
C ASN A 804 -5.47 16.11 -25.22
N LYS A 805 -4.47 16.65 -24.53
CA LYS A 805 -4.57 17.90 -23.74
C LYS A 805 -5.03 19.12 -24.57
N ASP A 806 -4.79 19.10 -25.87
CA ASP A 806 -5.16 20.19 -26.81
C ASP A 806 -6.55 19.98 -27.41
N GLY A 807 -7.27 18.94 -27.03
CA GLY A 807 -8.59 18.59 -27.50
C GLY A 807 -8.64 17.86 -28.87
N LEU A 808 -7.46 17.46 -29.41
CA LEU A 808 -7.39 16.66 -30.62
C LEU A 808 -7.98 15.25 -30.36
N LEU A 809 -8.96 14.87 -31.18
CA LEU A 809 -9.54 13.52 -31.14
C LEU A 809 -8.50 12.47 -31.60
N LEU A 810 -8.19 11.52 -30.72
CA LEU A 810 -7.24 10.44 -30.98
C LEU A 810 -7.95 9.11 -31.31
N ALA A 811 -9.04 8.83 -30.58
CA ALA A 811 -9.86 7.64 -30.81
C ALA A 811 -11.31 7.86 -30.33
N GLU A 812 -12.27 7.12 -30.91
CA GLU A 812 -13.69 7.14 -30.52
C GLU A 812 -14.31 5.75 -30.77
N VAL A 813 -15.19 5.29 -29.84
CA VAL A 813 -15.97 4.03 -29.98
C VAL A 813 -17.44 4.31 -29.77
#